data_0383bf65217bf3f68531acf328604cf1
#
_entry.id   0383bf65217bf3f68531acf328604cf1
#
_cell.length_a   1.000
_cell.length_b   1.000
_cell.length_c   1.000
_cell.angle_alpha   90.00
_cell.angle_beta   90.00
_cell.angle_gamma   90.00
#
_symmetry.space_group_name_H-M   'P 1'
#
loop_
_entity.id
_entity.type
_entity.pdbx_description
1 polymer ?
#
loop_
_entity_poly.entity_id
_entity_poly.type
_entity_poly.pdbx_seq_one_letter_code
_entity_poly.pdbx_strand_id
1 'polypeptide(L)'
;MALPQPNKSFAIPFWSGLTPLFFILLFLLVRPSAHGQGVRSFGKEPEVFQKDFTKHLTDLLGKKEAELPLVAFASTFSSAQWDMDPIQRDIFMDIAREMLRRRVVNARPWLELITLFQAWSWPAGNYEQGQSDRFFREIEGNFKRASRREMEDFLHTYTGLTAPDDPFAVRLYDDGQLTWWYIDGTQEVSPAAEGDTALFLFKEGRLLGRMKNDSIEVADVQGLYNPITGEFSARGGKVEWLRAGYGPGELYAKFPAWEADLHSPGIQVDSVTLFTSSFMKAGTLADALPILSLGSFEDRLTARNTAENAIFPRFVAYSMDIEIDDFFEGVDYKGGFSILGQRFFASGTPEQKARFTFTYDSTEVLQLRAERFVIRQDELLSPMSEVMIRLGDGDSIYHLKSEVKYDPIGQLLRINRPDEGLAMTPYVDSYHNLVMELDQIQWKVTEPSIFLGGLNMGSGSPMVLESNQYFRSARYAALQGLSLENPLVKVDQVGIGYGNQGITLYDMAVGLGMPLEPCGRFMMELAVQGFVRYDVDKRLIDVLPKTSEYILNHDNRRDYDVIRFVSDVAQGMNARISLLSFDMEVVGVQTIALSNSQKVALYPTQQKVLIHKGLNFDFDGRVEAGRFTFYSRENKFNYDLFQFSMPAIDSMRFSVPSFEMASDGTRPLVRVRNTIEDISGELWIDYPTNKSSYLRYPEYPIFKSAAPAKIYYDKAYGGVYNRSNFYVNIDPFTLDSLDP
;
A
#
# COMPACT_ATOMS: atom_id res chain seq x y z
N MET A 1 14.68 -44.79 14.72
CA MET A 1 16.09 -44.93 15.11
C MET A 1 16.40 -43.80 16.06
N ALA A 2 16.96 -44.08 17.19
CA ALA A 2 16.91 -43.40 18.48
C ALA A 2 17.48 -41.98 18.53
N LEU A 3 16.82 -41.10 19.30
CA LEU A 3 17.31 -39.83 19.81
C LEU A 3 18.43 -40.04 20.86
N PRO A 4 19.47 -39.22 20.89
CA PRO A 4 20.39 -39.20 22.05
C PRO A 4 19.92 -38.22 23.11
N GLN A 5 19.98 -38.69 24.34
CA GLN A 5 19.75 -37.92 25.60
C GLN A 5 20.92 -36.97 25.90
N PRO A 6 20.66 -35.80 26.57
CA PRO A 6 21.71 -34.91 27.02
C PRO A 6 22.34 -35.36 28.33
N ASN A 7 23.66 -35.32 28.38
CA ASN A 7 24.48 -35.62 29.53
C ASN A 7 24.62 -34.43 30.50
N LYS A 8 24.70 -34.80 31.73
CA LYS A 8 24.71 -34.09 33.00
C LYS A 8 25.84 -33.08 33.23
N SER A 9 25.51 -32.19 34.13
CA SER A 9 26.33 -31.58 35.21
C SER A 9 27.08 -30.29 34.86
N PHE A 10 26.48 -29.19 35.34
CA PHE A 10 27.27 -28.13 35.98
C PHE A 10 26.64 -27.80 37.35
N ALA A 11 27.45 -27.89 38.35
CA ALA A 11 27.09 -27.65 39.73
C ALA A 11 27.01 -26.13 39.98
N ILE A 12 25.87 -25.69 40.47
CA ILE A 12 25.63 -24.35 40.99
C ILE A 12 26.04 -24.34 42.47
N PRO A 13 26.77 -23.34 42.96
CA PRO A 13 27.10 -23.29 44.38
C PRO A 13 25.84 -23.02 45.21
N PHE A 14 25.62 -23.87 46.16
CA PHE A 14 24.54 -23.82 47.15
C PHE A 14 24.60 -22.50 47.96
N TRP A 15 23.58 -21.71 47.85
CA TRP A 15 23.26 -20.65 48.80
C TRP A 15 22.61 -21.26 50.05
N SER A 16 23.41 -21.55 51.04
CA SER A 16 22.95 -21.97 52.34
C SER A 16 22.63 -20.74 53.22
N GLY A 17 21.41 -20.27 53.16
CA GLY A 17 20.99 -19.22 54.08
C GLY A 17 19.54 -18.74 54.00
N LEU A 18 18.81 -19.05 52.95
CA LEU A 18 17.47 -18.42 52.68
C LEU A 18 16.32 -19.40 52.50
N THR A 19 16.43 -20.64 52.99
CA THR A 19 15.45 -21.70 52.74
C THR A 19 14.15 -21.72 53.59
N PRO A 20 13.86 -20.84 54.55
CA PRO A 20 12.54 -20.86 55.19
C PRO A 20 11.50 -19.91 54.60
N LEU A 21 11.83 -19.01 53.64
CA LEU A 21 10.91 -17.95 53.22
C LEU A 21 9.93 -18.35 52.07
N PHE A 22 10.23 -19.39 51.34
CA PHE A 22 9.44 -19.78 50.14
C PHE A 22 8.06 -20.40 50.46
N PHE A 23 7.75 -20.69 51.72
CA PHE A 23 6.50 -21.37 52.08
C PHE A 23 5.40 -20.46 52.63
N ILE A 24 5.62 -19.16 52.81
CA ILE A 24 4.65 -18.28 53.47
C ILE A 24 3.54 -17.78 52.51
N LEU A 25 3.76 -17.71 51.22
CA LEU A 25 2.77 -17.17 50.27
C LEU A 25 1.78 -18.21 49.71
N LEU A 26 2.01 -19.52 49.88
CA LEU A 26 1.21 -20.55 49.20
C LEU A 26 -0.11 -20.95 49.88
N PHE A 27 -0.43 -20.43 51.06
CA PHE A 27 -1.64 -20.86 51.80
C PHE A 27 -2.33 -19.70 52.50
N LEU A 28 -3.09 -18.86 51.80
CA LEU A 28 -4.05 -17.99 52.50
C LEU A 28 -5.32 -17.72 51.69
N LEU A 29 -6.17 -18.74 51.62
CA LEU A 29 -7.61 -18.56 51.64
C LEU A 29 -8.05 -18.44 53.11
N VAL A 30 -7.77 -17.32 53.77
CA VAL A 30 -8.16 -17.09 55.15
C VAL A 30 -9.60 -16.60 55.23
N ARG A 31 -10.48 -17.41 55.86
CA ARG A 31 -11.81 -16.94 56.26
C ARG A 31 -11.66 -15.97 57.42
N PRO A 32 -12.39 -14.84 57.48
CA PRO A 32 -12.32 -13.93 58.61
C PRO A 32 -12.86 -14.60 59.84
N SER A 33 -12.05 -14.74 60.88
CA SER A 33 -12.47 -15.17 62.26
C SER A 33 -12.91 -13.95 63.09
N ALA A 34 -13.96 -14.14 63.81
CA ALA A 34 -14.70 -13.14 64.58
C ALA A 34 -13.99 -12.57 65.81
N HIS A 35 -13.99 -11.23 65.91
CA HIS A 35 -14.09 -10.42 67.14
C HIS A 35 -13.23 -10.81 68.41
N GLY A 36 -11.98 -10.31 68.38
CA GLY A 36 -11.28 -9.91 69.62
C GLY A 36 -11.22 -8.37 69.71
N GLN A 37 -11.09 -7.78 70.89
CA GLN A 37 -10.82 -6.34 71.01
C GLN A 37 -9.43 -6.07 70.45
N GLY A 38 -9.39 -5.70 69.12
CA GLY A 38 -8.14 -5.47 68.41
C GLY A 38 -7.32 -4.33 69.04
N VAL A 39 -5.99 -4.37 68.77
CA VAL A 39 -5.07 -3.31 69.19
C VAL A 39 -5.56 -1.98 68.62
N ARG A 40 -5.74 -0.94 69.41
CA ARG A 40 -6.27 0.37 69.02
C ARG A 40 -5.17 1.33 68.55
N SER A 41 -3.95 1.17 69.03
CA SER A 41 -2.76 1.93 68.68
C SER A 41 -1.50 1.14 68.96
N PHE A 42 -0.46 1.33 68.18
CA PHE A 42 0.87 0.76 68.47
C PHE A 42 1.70 1.70 69.36
N GLY A 43 2.45 1.15 70.30
CA GLY A 43 3.35 1.91 71.13
C GLY A 43 4.42 2.70 70.34
N LYS A 44 4.98 3.73 71.00
CA LYS A 44 6.03 4.55 70.35
C LYS A 44 7.41 3.91 70.49
N GLU A 45 7.69 3.30 71.60
CA GLU A 45 8.98 2.63 71.85
C GLU A 45 9.02 1.28 71.10
N PRO A 46 10.16 0.88 70.52
CA PRO A 46 10.29 -0.33 69.75
C PRO A 46 9.85 -1.61 70.46
N GLU A 47 10.17 -1.76 71.72
CA GLU A 47 9.78 -2.95 72.53
C GLU A 47 8.26 -3.03 72.75
N VAL A 48 7.61 -1.88 72.98
CA VAL A 48 6.15 -1.83 73.19
C VAL A 48 5.46 -2.03 71.81
N PHE A 49 6.00 -1.44 70.75
CA PHE A 49 5.50 -1.67 69.43
C PHE A 49 5.55 -3.15 69.02
N GLN A 50 6.69 -3.81 69.22
CA GLN A 50 6.86 -5.23 68.90
C GLN A 50 5.81 -6.12 69.60
N LYS A 51 5.53 -5.86 70.86
CA LYS A 51 4.50 -6.56 71.61
C LYS A 51 3.10 -6.32 71.09
N ASP A 52 2.78 -5.06 70.77
CA ASP A 52 1.48 -4.68 70.23
C ASP A 52 1.27 -5.23 68.80
N PHE A 53 2.29 -5.20 67.97
CA PHE A 53 2.26 -5.72 66.62
C PHE A 53 2.13 -7.26 66.60
N THR A 54 2.86 -7.96 67.49
CA THR A 54 2.72 -9.40 67.70
C THR A 54 1.30 -9.79 68.09
N LYS A 55 0.71 -9.04 69.05
CA LYS A 55 -0.70 -9.23 69.44
C LYS A 55 -1.64 -8.98 68.27
N HIS A 56 -1.44 -7.90 67.49
CA HIS A 56 -2.28 -7.55 66.35
C HIS A 56 -2.28 -8.63 65.23
N LEU A 57 -1.10 -9.14 64.87
CA LEU A 57 -1.00 -10.26 63.93
C LEU A 57 -1.62 -11.55 64.43
N THR A 58 -1.46 -11.83 65.72
CA THR A 58 -2.08 -13.03 66.33
C THR A 58 -3.61 -12.92 66.35
N ASP A 59 -4.13 -11.73 66.60
CA ASP A 59 -5.59 -11.47 66.61
C ASP A 59 -6.16 -11.57 65.19
N LEU A 60 -5.38 -11.18 64.14
CA LEU A 60 -5.79 -11.22 62.68
C LEU A 60 -5.70 -12.66 62.13
N LEU A 61 -4.63 -13.39 62.40
CA LEU A 61 -4.32 -14.66 61.74
C LEU A 61 -4.75 -15.88 62.60
N GLY A 62 -4.88 -15.70 63.89
CA GLY A 62 -4.95 -16.82 64.85
C GLY A 62 -3.56 -17.28 65.31
N LYS A 63 -3.49 -17.91 66.49
CA LYS A 63 -2.21 -18.22 67.12
C LYS A 63 -1.30 -19.16 66.31
N LYS A 64 -1.88 -20.11 65.60
CA LYS A 64 -1.13 -21.10 64.83
C LYS A 64 -0.62 -20.54 63.50
N GLU A 65 -1.45 -19.79 62.76
CA GLU A 65 -1.12 -19.20 61.50
C GLU A 65 -0.19 -17.97 61.63
N ALA A 66 -0.17 -17.32 62.82
CA ALA A 66 0.72 -16.19 63.12
C ALA A 66 2.15 -16.62 63.46
N GLU A 67 2.42 -17.87 63.77
CA GLU A 67 3.72 -18.34 64.29
C GLU A 67 4.88 -18.06 63.34
N LEU A 68 4.78 -18.49 62.08
CA LEU A 68 5.82 -18.25 61.05
C LEU A 68 6.00 -16.75 60.71
N PRO A 69 4.93 -15.97 60.42
CA PRO A 69 5.05 -14.54 60.23
C PRO A 69 5.66 -13.79 61.41
N LEU A 70 5.38 -14.18 62.60
CA LEU A 70 5.95 -13.58 63.84
C LEU A 70 7.43 -13.89 64.01
N VAL A 71 7.87 -15.09 63.63
CA VAL A 71 9.29 -15.44 63.59
C VAL A 71 10.01 -14.59 62.57
N ALA A 72 9.42 -14.45 61.36
CA ALA A 72 9.94 -13.61 60.32
C ALA A 72 10.04 -12.13 60.75
N PHE A 73 8.99 -11.59 61.34
CA PHE A 73 8.99 -10.21 61.88
C PHE A 73 10.05 -10.03 62.96
N ALA A 74 10.12 -10.95 63.97
CA ALA A 74 11.09 -10.84 65.06
C ALA A 74 12.55 -10.92 64.51
N SER A 75 12.82 -11.78 63.53
CA SER A 75 14.15 -11.90 62.92
C SER A 75 14.60 -10.65 62.19
N THR A 76 13.66 -9.86 61.65
CA THR A 76 13.91 -8.63 60.89
C THR A 76 13.97 -7.40 61.84
N PHE A 77 13.03 -7.32 62.78
CA PHE A 77 12.84 -6.13 63.61
C PHE A 77 13.82 -6.00 64.77
N SER A 78 14.12 -7.09 65.41
CA SER A 78 15.13 -7.13 66.52
C SER A 78 15.66 -8.55 66.73
N SER A 79 16.78 -8.91 66.16
CA SER A 79 17.44 -10.19 66.42
C SER A 79 18.87 -9.98 66.88
N ALA A 80 19.41 -10.90 67.64
CA ALA A 80 20.80 -10.88 68.05
C ALA A 80 21.81 -11.00 66.91
N GLN A 81 21.31 -11.35 65.75
CA GLN A 81 22.10 -11.56 64.50
C GLN A 81 21.92 -10.47 63.47
N TRP A 82 20.76 -9.81 63.47
CA TRP A 82 20.39 -8.78 62.46
C TRP A 82 19.53 -7.71 63.14
N ASP A 83 20.13 -6.59 63.53
CA ASP A 83 19.38 -5.47 64.08
C ASP A 83 19.07 -4.51 62.90
N MET A 84 17.78 -4.31 62.63
CA MET A 84 17.35 -3.39 61.58
C MET A 84 17.90 -1.99 61.90
N ASP A 85 18.38 -1.29 60.88
CA ASP A 85 18.79 0.08 61.02
C ASP A 85 17.71 0.92 61.74
N PRO A 86 18.08 1.75 62.71
CA PRO A 86 17.12 2.53 63.48
C PRO A 86 16.18 3.38 62.63
N ILE A 87 16.67 3.95 61.53
CA ILE A 87 15.85 4.78 60.57
C ILE A 87 14.81 3.89 59.93
N GLN A 88 15.21 2.76 59.41
CA GLN A 88 14.30 1.81 58.71
C GLN A 88 13.29 1.20 59.66
N ARG A 89 13.67 0.93 60.89
CA ARG A 89 12.79 0.48 61.96
C ARG A 89 11.71 1.51 62.31
N ASP A 90 12.09 2.79 62.42
CA ASP A 90 11.16 3.88 62.66
C ASP A 90 10.15 4.01 61.52
N ILE A 91 10.61 3.89 60.26
CA ILE A 91 9.76 3.90 59.05
C ILE A 91 8.78 2.72 59.07
N PHE A 92 9.25 1.49 59.40
CA PHE A 92 8.38 0.34 59.56
C PHE A 92 7.25 0.59 60.59
N MET A 93 7.61 1.13 61.75
CA MET A 93 6.65 1.46 62.79
C MET A 93 5.65 2.52 62.36
N ASP A 94 6.10 3.53 61.60
CA ASP A 94 5.23 4.59 61.11
C ASP A 94 4.26 4.10 60.04
N ILE A 95 4.73 3.27 59.09
CA ILE A 95 3.86 2.63 58.10
C ILE A 95 2.82 1.74 58.80
N ALA A 96 3.24 0.91 59.74
CA ALA A 96 2.33 0.04 60.48
C ALA A 96 1.27 0.85 61.25
N ARG A 97 1.66 1.96 61.90
CA ARG A 97 0.72 2.88 62.58
C ARG A 97 -0.29 3.49 61.58
N GLU A 98 0.17 3.87 60.40
CA GLU A 98 -0.69 4.42 59.36
C GLU A 98 -1.68 3.38 58.83
N MET A 99 -1.24 2.14 58.59
CA MET A 99 -2.11 1.01 58.23
C MET A 99 -3.21 0.77 59.30
N LEU A 100 -2.84 0.78 60.59
CA LEU A 100 -3.78 0.63 61.65
C LEU A 100 -4.78 1.80 61.72
N ARG A 101 -4.29 3.02 61.58
CA ARG A 101 -5.11 4.25 61.53
C ARG A 101 -6.15 4.20 60.40
N ARG A 102 -5.77 3.68 59.22
CA ARG A 102 -6.63 3.51 58.05
C ARG A 102 -7.49 2.24 58.11
N ARG A 103 -7.44 1.48 59.18
CA ARG A 103 -8.23 0.27 59.41
C ARG A 103 -7.99 -0.80 58.35
N VAL A 104 -6.75 -1.10 58.03
CA VAL A 104 -6.39 -2.26 57.22
C VAL A 104 -6.71 -3.51 58.03
N VAL A 105 -7.83 -4.19 57.71
CA VAL A 105 -8.37 -5.34 58.46
C VAL A 105 -7.97 -6.69 57.84
N ASN A 106 -7.44 -6.71 56.63
CA ASN A 106 -6.96 -7.94 55.98
C ASN A 106 -5.56 -8.28 56.47
N ALA A 107 -5.30 -9.56 56.73
CA ALA A 107 -3.99 -10.02 57.14
C ALA A 107 -2.90 -9.87 56.08
N ARG A 108 -3.25 -10.04 54.85
CA ARG A 108 -2.32 -10.04 53.70
C ARG A 108 -1.43 -8.80 53.64
N PRO A 109 -1.91 -7.56 53.67
CA PRO A 109 -1.05 -6.37 53.62
C PRO A 109 -0.03 -6.29 54.77
N TRP A 110 -0.36 -6.82 55.94
CA TRP A 110 0.56 -6.87 57.09
C TRP A 110 1.71 -7.85 56.85
N LEU A 111 1.41 -8.98 56.22
CA LEU A 111 2.43 -9.96 55.81
C LEU A 111 3.32 -9.43 54.72
N GLU A 112 2.72 -8.75 53.74
CA GLU A 112 3.44 -8.09 52.65
C GLU A 112 4.40 -7.00 53.20
N LEU A 113 4.00 -6.22 54.20
CA LEU A 113 4.88 -5.26 54.86
C LEU A 113 6.11 -5.92 55.47
N ILE A 114 5.92 -7.03 56.20
CA ILE A 114 7.03 -7.80 56.79
C ILE A 114 7.98 -8.30 55.69
N THR A 115 7.42 -8.90 54.64
CA THR A 115 8.20 -9.45 53.52
C THR A 115 9.02 -8.37 52.82
N LEU A 116 8.42 -7.19 52.60
CA LEU A 116 9.09 -6.04 51.98
C LEU A 116 10.33 -5.63 52.81
N PHE A 117 10.17 -5.45 54.11
CA PHE A 117 11.30 -5.05 54.96
C PHE A 117 12.34 -6.13 55.12
N GLN A 118 11.95 -7.42 55.13
CA GLN A 118 12.92 -8.52 55.16
C GLN A 118 13.79 -8.54 53.90
N ALA A 119 13.21 -8.29 52.77
CA ALA A 119 13.93 -8.33 51.49
C ALA A 119 14.89 -7.15 51.27
N TRP A 120 14.50 -5.95 51.75
CA TRP A 120 15.17 -4.70 51.33
C TRP A 120 15.82 -3.91 52.46
N SER A 121 15.69 -4.32 53.74
CA SER A 121 16.31 -3.61 54.86
C SER A 121 17.80 -3.92 54.97
N TRP A 122 18.59 -2.89 55.33
CA TRP A 122 20.00 -3.04 55.64
C TRP A 122 20.13 -3.48 57.14
N PRO A 123 21.06 -4.35 57.53
CA PRO A 123 22.11 -5.00 56.71
C PRO A 123 21.73 -6.35 56.12
N ALA A 124 20.48 -6.77 56.18
CA ALA A 124 20.04 -8.10 55.72
C ALA A 124 20.13 -8.27 54.19
N GLY A 125 20.03 -7.20 53.42
CA GLY A 125 20.18 -7.20 51.98
C GLY A 125 21.59 -6.80 51.49
N ASN A 126 21.90 -7.09 50.24
CA ASN A 126 23.19 -6.72 49.58
C ASN A 126 23.25 -5.25 49.17
N TYR A 127 22.55 -4.35 49.83
CA TYR A 127 22.40 -2.97 49.45
C TYR A 127 23.18 -2.01 50.36
N GLU A 128 23.60 -0.90 49.79
CA GLU A 128 24.19 0.17 50.59
C GLU A 128 23.11 0.80 51.49
N GLN A 129 23.48 1.07 52.77
CA GLN A 129 22.57 1.62 53.75
C GLN A 129 21.81 2.86 53.26
N GLY A 130 22.49 3.80 52.57
CA GLY A 130 21.89 5.02 52.11
C GLY A 130 20.87 4.84 50.96
N GLN A 131 20.95 3.74 50.22
CA GLN A 131 19.96 3.39 49.19
C GLN A 131 18.69 2.84 49.83
N SER A 132 18.81 1.91 50.74
CA SER A 132 17.69 1.36 51.48
C SER A 132 16.94 2.43 52.28
N ASP A 133 17.65 3.34 52.96
CA ASP A 133 17.03 4.45 53.70
C ASP A 133 16.20 5.39 52.81
N ARG A 134 16.73 5.74 51.64
CA ARG A 134 15.99 6.59 50.66
C ARG A 134 14.75 5.86 50.17
N PHE A 135 14.90 4.61 49.78
CA PHE A 135 13.79 3.77 49.31
C PHE A 135 12.64 3.70 50.33
N PHE A 136 12.94 3.37 51.60
CA PHE A 136 11.92 3.29 52.61
C PHE A 136 11.30 4.63 53.00
N ARG A 137 12.04 5.73 52.99
CA ARG A 137 11.48 7.09 53.22
C ARG A 137 10.49 7.47 52.12
N GLU A 138 10.76 7.13 50.87
CA GLU A 138 9.85 7.36 49.76
C GLU A 138 8.57 6.56 49.93
N ILE A 139 8.69 5.28 50.25
CA ILE A 139 7.53 4.42 50.56
C ILE A 139 6.71 5.02 51.68
N GLU A 140 7.32 5.42 52.77
CA GLU A 140 6.64 6.07 53.89
C GLU A 140 5.91 7.34 53.46
N GLY A 141 6.54 8.19 52.65
CA GLY A 141 5.95 9.42 52.12
C GLY A 141 4.71 9.14 51.31
N ASN A 142 4.76 8.11 50.46
CA ASN A 142 3.62 7.67 49.66
C ASN A 142 2.51 7.08 50.52
N PHE A 143 2.81 6.27 51.50
CA PHE A 143 1.84 5.70 52.44
C PHE A 143 1.10 6.76 53.22
N LYS A 144 1.77 7.84 53.64
CA LYS A 144 1.13 8.96 54.34
C LYS A 144 0.08 9.67 53.51
N ARG A 145 0.24 9.70 52.18
CA ARG A 145 -0.65 10.35 51.20
C ARG A 145 -1.72 9.44 50.64
N ALA A 146 -1.46 8.14 50.57
CA ALA A 146 -2.31 7.16 49.89
C ALA A 146 -3.61 6.87 50.64
N SER A 147 -4.68 6.50 49.93
CA SER A 147 -5.87 5.90 50.49
C SER A 147 -5.57 4.49 51.03
N ARG A 148 -6.51 3.88 51.77
CA ARG A 148 -6.36 2.50 52.23
C ARG A 148 -6.14 1.52 51.10
N ARG A 149 -6.90 1.65 50.02
CA ARG A 149 -6.80 0.76 48.86
C ARG A 149 -5.45 0.92 48.16
N GLU A 150 -5.01 2.13 47.93
CA GLU A 150 -3.69 2.40 47.33
C GLU A 150 -2.54 1.84 48.21
N MET A 151 -2.64 1.88 49.53
CA MET A 151 -1.66 1.27 50.42
C MET A 151 -1.63 -0.26 50.24
N GLU A 152 -2.80 -0.91 50.19
CA GLU A 152 -2.90 -2.36 49.99
C GLU A 152 -2.33 -2.73 48.60
N ASP A 153 -2.64 -1.97 47.56
CA ASP A 153 -2.14 -2.18 46.22
C ASP A 153 -0.61 -1.95 46.14
N PHE A 154 -0.07 -0.92 46.79
CA PHE A 154 1.37 -0.69 46.87
C PHE A 154 2.12 -1.86 47.53
N LEU A 155 1.66 -2.30 48.70
CA LEU A 155 2.28 -3.43 49.39
C LEU A 155 2.27 -4.68 48.53
N HIS A 156 1.17 -4.94 47.86
CA HIS A 156 1.06 -6.07 46.95
C HIS A 156 2.07 -5.99 45.79
N THR A 157 2.18 -4.84 45.18
CA THR A 157 3.13 -4.61 44.07
C THR A 157 4.58 -4.75 44.53
N TYR A 158 4.95 -4.08 45.63
CA TYR A 158 6.31 -4.15 46.14
C TYR A 158 6.69 -5.57 46.61
N THR A 159 5.78 -6.29 47.20
CA THR A 159 6.04 -7.68 47.61
C THR A 159 6.18 -8.60 46.41
N GLY A 160 5.38 -8.42 45.38
CA GLY A 160 5.53 -9.16 44.13
C GLY A 160 6.88 -8.95 43.45
N LEU A 161 7.47 -7.77 43.63
CA LEU A 161 8.83 -7.47 43.14
C LEU A 161 9.93 -8.11 43.96
N THR A 162 9.66 -8.35 45.26
CA THR A 162 10.66 -8.88 46.21
C THR A 162 10.61 -10.40 46.39
N ALA A 163 9.46 -11.01 46.22
CA ALA A 163 9.23 -12.44 46.36
C ALA A 163 8.34 -12.93 45.21
N PRO A 164 8.87 -13.04 44.01
CA PRO A 164 8.11 -13.51 42.87
C PRO A 164 7.66 -14.96 43.04
N ASP A 165 6.44 -15.28 42.63
CA ASP A 165 5.90 -16.64 42.59
C ASP A 165 6.74 -17.59 41.71
N ASP A 166 7.36 -17.02 40.68
CA ASP A 166 8.33 -17.68 39.81
C ASP A 166 9.72 -17.06 40.06
N PRO A 167 10.74 -17.81 40.45
CA PRO A 167 12.09 -17.29 40.68
C PRO A 167 12.76 -16.71 39.43
N PHE A 168 12.20 -16.96 38.24
CA PHE A 168 12.71 -16.48 36.98
C PHE A 168 11.88 -15.34 36.38
N ALA A 169 10.72 -15.00 36.97
CA ALA A 169 9.85 -13.95 36.45
C ALA A 169 9.34 -13.02 37.56
N VAL A 170 9.71 -11.77 37.49
CA VAL A 170 9.29 -10.74 38.44
C VAL A 170 8.08 -9.99 37.89
N ARG A 171 6.97 -10.03 38.65
CA ARG A 171 5.74 -9.33 38.28
C ARG A 171 5.90 -7.83 38.56
N LEU A 172 5.68 -7.02 37.50
CA LEU A 172 5.70 -5.56 37.60
C LEU A 172 4.29 -4.99 37.81
N TYR A 173 3.33 -5.42 37.00
CA TYR A 173 1.95 -4.94 37.05
C TYR A 173 0.95 -6.04 36.73
N ASP A 174 -0.22 -5.98 37.36
CA ASP A 174 -1.35 -6.89 37.14
C ASP A 174 -2.65 -6.11 37.44
N ASP A 175 -3.51 -5.91 36.46
CA ASP A 175 -4.80 -5.24 36.63
C ASP A 175 -5.86 -6.13 37.29
N GLY A 176 -5.52 -7.37 37.62
CA GLY A 176 -6.38 -8.37 38.25
C GLY A 176 -7.49 -8.90 37.33
N GLN A 177 -7.56 -8.47 36.08
CA GLN A 177 -8.59 -8.85 35.10
C GLN A 177 -8.04 -9.52 33.84
N LEU A 178 -7.26 -8.81 33.05
CA LEU A 178 -6.86 -9.27 31.74
C LEU A 178 -5.38 -9.02 31.39
N THR A 179 -4.77 -7.98 31.93
CA THR A 179 -3.45 -7.50 31.53
C THR A 179 -2.47 -7.57 32.66
N TRP A 180 -1.30 -8.14 32.42
CA TRP A 180 -0.19 -8.12 33.39
C TRP A 180 1.14 -8.01 32.67
N TRP A 181 2.12 -7.38 33.37
CA TRP A 181 3.49 -7.23 32.90
C TRP A 181 4.44 -7.87 33.91
N TYR A 182 5.46 -8.55 33.44
CA TYR A 182 6.52 -9.08 34.23
C TYR A 182 7.85 -9.06 33.49
N ILE A 183 8.97 -9.13 34.23
CA ILE A 183 10.30 -9.24 33.65
C ILE A 183 10.84 -10.64 33.96
N ASP A 184 11.38 -11.27 32.91
CA ASP A 184 11.88 -12.64 32.94
C ASP A 184 13.38 -12.68 32.61
N GLY A 185 14.11 -13.66 33.16
CA GLY A 185 15.53 -13.84 32.88
C GLY A 185 16.45 -12.76 33.45
N THR A 186 15.94 -11.87 34.32
CA THR A 186 16.79 -10.88 34.97
C THR A 186 17.72 -11.54 35.97
N GLN A 187 19.00 -11.21 35.96
CA GLN A 187 20.01 -11.74 36.88
C GLN A 187 20.10 -10.92 38.15
N GLU A 188 19.67 -9.68 38.11
CA GLU A 188 19.79 -8.76 39.25
C GLU A 188 18.61 -7.78 39.29
N VAL A 189 17.90 -7.77 40.42
CA VAL A 189 16.89 -6.77 40.75
C VAL A 189 17.37 -6.06 42.00
N SER A 190 17.47 -4.74 41.92
CA SER A 190 17.92 -3.94 43.06
C SER A 190 17.08 -2.68 43.25
N PRO A 191 16.88 -2.23 44.52
CA PRO A 191 16.30 -0.91 44.70
C PRO A 191 17.28 0.16 44.19
N ALA A 192 16.74 1.16 43.55
CA ALA A 192 17.46 2.34 43.11
C ALA A 192 16.72 3.58 43.59
N ALA A 193 17.42 4.68 43.71
CA ALA A 193 16.78 5.96 43.98
C ALA A 193 17.30 6.99 42.93
N GLU A 194 16.39 7.61 42.24
CA GLU A 194 16.68 8.73 41.38
C GLU A 194 15.97 9.96 41.93
N GLY A 195 16.74 10.89 42.49
CA GLY A 195 16.17 11.98 43.29
C GLY A 195 15.47 11.45 44.53
N ASP A 196 14.19 11.78 44.69
CA ASP A 196 13.33 11.37 45.80
C ASP A 196 12.40 10.19 45.42
N THR A 197 12.66 9.47 44.31
CA THR A 197 11.77 8.41 43.81
C THR A 197 12.35 7.04 44.04
N ALA A 198 11.58 6.15 44.66
CA ALA A 198 11.94 4.74 44.91
C ALA A 198 11.63 3.90 43.66
N LEU A 199 12.70 3.39 43.05
CA LEU A 199 12.64 2.65 41.80
C LEU A 199 13.21 1.23 41.98
N PHE A 200 12.88 0.34 41.04
CA PHE A 200 13.53 -0.96 40.89
C PHE A 200 14.37 -0.99 39.65
N LEU A 201 15.65 -1.30 39.78
CA LEU A 201 16.59 -1.47 38.68
C LEU A 201 16.62 -2.94 38.26
N PHE A 202 16.44 -3.15 36.94
CA PHE A 202 16.63 -4.44 36.28
C PHE A 202 17.79 -4.32 35.30
N LYS A 203 18.88 -5.09 35.50
CA LYS A 203 20.10 -4.95 34.69
C LYS A 203 20.01 -5.67 33.35
N GLU A 204 19.39 -6.83 33.31
CA GLU A 204 19.18 -7.60 32.09
C GLU A 204 17.88 -8.41 32.24
N GLY A 205 17.12 -8.56 31.14
CA GLY A 205 15.90 -9.36 31.15
C GLY A 205 15.08 -9.23 29.90
N ARG A 206 13.93 -9.91 29.91
CA ARG A 206 12.88 -9.79 28.90
C ARG A 206 11.64 -9.19 29.56
N LEU A 207 11.16 -8.07 29.04
CA LEU A 207 9.87 -7.53 29.43
C LEU A 207 8.78 -8.27 28.68
N LEU A 208 7.85 -8.86 29.42
CA LEU A 208 6.75 -9.66 28.90
C LEU A 208 5.43 -9.05 29.35
N GLY A 209 4.58 -8.70 28.36
CA GLY A 209 3.19 -8.33 28.58
C GLY A 209 2.27 -9.45 28.15
N ARG A 210 1.22 -9.74 28.93
CA ARG A 210 0.24 -10.78 28.58
C ARG A 210 -1.19 -10.32 28.75
N MET A 211 -2.05 -10.75 27.84
CA MET A 211 -3.51 -10.59 27.91
C MET A 211 -4.18 -11.81 27.29
N LYS A 212 -4.76 -12.69 28.11
CA LYS A 212 -5.39 -13.93 27.63
C LYS A 212 -4.47 -14.74 26.71
N ASN A 213 -4.71 -14.69 25.41
CA ASN A 213 -4.00 -15.45 24.38
C ASN A 213 -2.98 -14.59 23.61
N ASP A 214 -2.78 -13.34 24.01
CA ASP A 214 -1.87 -12.42 23.34
C ASP A 214 -0.70 -12.05 24.26
N SER A 215 0.50 -11.84 23.68
CA SER A 215 1.70 -11.49 24.43
C SER A 215 2.61 -10.58 23.64
N ILE A 216 3.21 -9.60 24.35
CA ILE A 216 4.30 -8.76 23.85
C ILE A 216 5.58 -9.22 24.53
N GLU A 217 6.66 -9.34 23.79
CA GLU A 217 7.99 -9.66 24.31
C GLU A 217 9.01 -8.61 23.80
N VAL A 218 9.71 -7.98 24.76
CA VAL A 218 10.86 -7.12 24.50
C VAL A 218 12.08 -7.78 25.12
N ALA A 219 12.94 -8.37 24.32
CA ALA A 219 14.18 -9.00 24.76
C ALA A 219 15.30 -7.97 25.00
N ASP A 220 16.36 -8.37 25.69
CA ASP A 220 17.59 -7.59 25.91
C ASP A 220 17.33 -6.19 26.52
N VAL A 221 16.45 -6.13 27.52
CA VAL A 221 16.02 -4.90 28.18
C VAL A 221 16.72 -4.73 29.52
N GLN A 222 17.19 -3.52 29.81
CA GLN A 222 17.52 -3.05 31.15
C GLN A 222 16.70 -1.80 31.47
N GLY A 223 16.26 -1.62 32.71
CA GLY A 223 15.41 -0.49 33.03
C GLY A 223 15.18 -0.23 34.48
N LEU A 224 14.57 0.91 34.75
CA LEU A 224 14.09 1.35 36.06
C LEU A 224 12.56 1.31 36.03
N TYR A 225 11.97 0.69 37.02
CA TYR A 225 10.52 0.61 37.21
C TYR A 225 10.08 1.37 38.43
N ASN A 226 9.09 2.22 38.27
CA ASN A 226 8.39 2.90 39.33
C ASN A 226 7.05 2.17 39.62
N PRO A 227 6.91 1.43 40.73
CA PRO A 227 5.69 0.67 41.01
C PRO A 227 4.51 1.54 41.41
N ILE A 228 4.71 2.84 41.68
CA ILE A 228 3.66 3.78 42.07
C ILE A 228 3.01 4.38 40.82
N THR A 229 3.83 4.86 39.89
CA THR A 229 3.35 5.50 38.65
C THR A 229 3.14 4.50 37.51
N GLY A 230 3.71 3.29 37.63
CA GLY A 230 3.72 2.32 36.53
C GLY A 230 4.74 2.62 35.42
N GLU A 231 5.54 3.68 35.60
CA GLU A 231 6.53 4.09 34.61
C GLU A 231 7.70 3.11 34.58
N PHE A 232 8.07 2.70 33.39
CA PHE A 232 9.23 1.86 33.11
C PHE A 232 10.15 2.60 32.14
N SER A 233 11.28 3.10 32.65
CA SER A 233 12.32 3.75 31.85
C SER A 233 13.38 2.73 31.48
N ALA A 234 13.56 2.47 30.18
CA ALA A 234 14.38 1.39 29.68
C ALA A 234 15.48 1.85 28.73
N ARG A 235 16.53 1.05 28.63
CA ARG A 235 17.59 1.16 27.62
C ARG A 235 17.74 -0.16 26.90
N GLY A 236 17.89 -0.09 25.57
CA GLY A 236 17.92 -1.26 24.71
C GLY A 236 16.54 -1.90 24.59
N GLY A 237 16.50 -3.01 23.94
CA GLY A 237 15.32 -3.81 23.69
C GLY A 237 15.29 -4.28 22.25
N LYS A 238 14.81 -5.49 22.05
CA LYS A 238 14.60 -6.13 20.76
C LYS A 238 13.21 -6.72 20.72
N VAL A 239 12.41 -6.33 19.75
CA VAL A 239 11.10 -6.93 19.47
C VAL A 239 11.12 -7.62 18.14
N GLU A 240 10.68 -8.86 18.08
CA GLU A 240 10.52 -9.65 16.87
C GLU A 240 9.03 -9.78 16.49
N TRP A 241 8.73 -9.87 15.21
CA TRP A 241 7.34 -9.99 14.70
C TRP A 241 6.80 -11.41 14.72
N LEU A 242 7.25 -12.24 15.69
CA LEU A 242 6.85 -13.65 15.80
C LEU A 242 5.33 -13.83 15.86
N ARG A 243 4.64 -12.99 16.63
CA ARG A 243 3.19 -13.07 16.79
C ARG A 243 2.40 -12.61 15.54
N ALA A 244 3.07 -11.95 14.60
CA ALA A 244 2.53 -11.64 13.28
C ALA A 244 2.89 -12.71 12.22
N GLY A 245 3.53 -13.81 12.65
CA GLY A 245 3.81 -14.96 11.78
C GLY A 245 5.16 -14.95 11.08
N TYR A 246 6.04 -14.00 11.38
CA TYR A 246 7.43 -14.00 10.90
C TYR A 246 8.30 -14.96 11.68
N GLY A 247 9.32 -15.54 11.04
CA GLY A 247 10.29 -16.40 11.70
C GLY A 247 11.27 -15.61 12.59
N PRO A 248 11.98 -16.29 13.50
CA PRO A 248 12.99 -15.67 14.34
C PRO A 248 14.08 -14.98 13.51
N GLY A 249 14.35 -13.70 13.78
CA GLY A 249 15.36 -12.91 13.09
C GLY A 249 14.98 -12.42 11.69
N GLU A 250 13.81 -12.80 11.14
CA GLU A 250 13.36 -12.32 9.83
C GLU A 250 12.98 -10.85 9.86
N LEU A 251 12.28 -10.42 10.90
CA LEU A 251 11.84 -9.04 11.09
C LEU A 251 11.91 -8.70 12.56
N TYR A 252 12.69 -7.68 12.92
CA TYR A 252 12.81 -7.22 14.29
C TYR A 252 13.18 -5.74 14.38
N ALA A 253 12.83 -5.13 15.51
CA ALA A 253 13.18 -3.76 15.85
C ALA A 253 14.12 -3.71 17.04
N LYS A 254 15.09 -2.80 17.03
CA LYS A 254 15.94 -2.46 18.15
C LYS A 254 15.57 -1.10 18.71
N PHE A 255 15.40 -1.05 20.02
CA PHE A 255 15.01 0.14 20.76
C PHE A 255 16.23 0.89 21.29
N PRO A 256 16.22 2.22 21.31
CA PRO A 256 17.21 3.04 22.01
C PRO A 256 16.88 3.11 23.52
N ALA A 257 16.94 4.27 24.12
CA ALA A 257 16.31 4.55 25.42
C ALA A 257 14.83 4.88 25.18
N TRP A 258 13.94 4.36 26.02
CA TRP A 258 12.50 4.52 25.89
C TRP A 258 11.78 4.46 27.24
N GLU A 259 10.56 4.94 27.27
CA GLU A 259 9.70 4.94 28.45
C GLU A 259 8.34 4.34 28.11
N ALA A 260 7.74 3.66 29.06
CA ALA A 260 6.40 3.11 28.93
C ALA A 260 5.64 3.18 30.26
N ASP A 261 4.34 3.39 30.18
CA ASP A 261 3.42 3.20 31.32
C ASP A 261 2.87 1.77 31.28
N LEU A 262 3.30 0.91 32.21
CA LEU A 262 2.86 -0.48 32.29
C LEU A 262 1.42 -0.63 32.80
N HIS A 263 0.74 0.44 33.21
CA HIS A 263 -0.71 0.42 33.41
C HIS A 263 -1.47 0.36 32.07
N SER A 264 -0.78 0.67 30.98
CA SER A 264 -1.28 0.53 29.60
C SER A 264 -1.09 -0.90 29.08
N PRO A 265 -2.01 -1.44 28.27
CA PRO A 265 -1.83 -2.74 27.62
C PRO A 265 -0.89 -2.69 26.41
N GLY A 266 -0.07 -1.68 26.24
CA GLY A 266 0.83 -1.51 25.09
C GLY A 266 2.04 -0.66 25.38
N ILE A 267 2.96 -0.65 24.41
CA ILE A 267 4.18 0.16 24.41
C ILE A 267 4.28 0.96 23.12
N GLN A 268 4.77 2.17 23.26
CA GLN A 268 5.09 3.03 22.12
C GLN A 268 6.53 3.53 22.30
N VAL A 269 7.33 3.41 21.25
CA VAL A 269 8.76 3.77 21.27
C VAL A 269 9.12 4.55 20.03
N ASP A 270 9.78 5.66 20.21
CA ASP A 270 10.26 6.51 19.11
C ASP A 270 11.74 6.22 18.79
N SER A 271 12.15 6.61 17.58
CA SER A 271 13.54 6.45 17.10
C SER A 271 14.04 5.00 17.09
N VAL A 272 13.16 4.08 16.78
CA VAL A 272 13.44 2.65 16.69
C VAL A 272 14.10 2.33 15.35
N THR A 273 15.09 1.43 15.36
CA THR A 273 15.74 0.92 14.16
C THR A 273 15.14 -0.42 13.77
N LEU A 274 14.62 -0.51 12.54
CA LEU A 274 14.04 -1.74 12.00
C LEU A 274 15.07 -2.54 11.19
N PHE A 275 15.00 -3.86 11.30
CA PHE A 275 15.81 -4.82 10.57
C PHE A 275 14.90 -5.87 9.93
N THR A 276 15.15 -6.20 8.66
CA THR A 276 14.43 -7.28 7.97
C THR A 276 15.36 -8.01 7.01
N SER A 277 15.20 -9.33 6.94
CA SER A 277 15.83 -10.19 5.93
C SER A 277 14.80 -10.70 4.90
N SER A 278 13.52 -10.46 5.14
CA SER A 278 12.40 -11.14 4.48
C SER A 278 12.00 -10.53 3.12
N PHE A 279 12.44 -9.30 2.81
CA PHE A 279 12.10 -8.58 1.58
C PHE A 279 13.28 -8.41 0.61
N MET A 280 14.45 -8.93 0.95
CA MET A 280 15.61 -8.89 0.07
C MET A 280 15.94 -10.30 -0.43
N LYS A 281 15.95 -10.45 -1.75
CA LYS A 281 16.42 -11.60 -2.54
C LYS A 281 16.52 -12.94 -1.80
N ALA A 282 15.62 -13.84 -2.09
CA ALA A 282 15.84 -15.27 -1.85
C ALA A 282 17.16 -15.68 -2.54
N GLY A 283 18.29 -15.62 -1.81
CA GLY A 283 19.55 -16.10 -2.35
C GLY A 283 20.85 -15.51 -1.81
N THR A 284 20.86 -14.38 -1.11
CA THR A 284 22.09 -13.81 -0.55
C THR A 284 21.92 -13.48 0.93
N LEU A 285 22.01 -14.50 1.75
CA LEU A 285 21.84 -14.46 3.21
C LEU A 285 23.12 -14.07 3.96
N ALA A 286 24.08 -13.40 3.34
CA ALA A 286 25.34 -13.16 4.01
C ALA A 286 25.40 -11.83 4.79
N ASP A 287 24.67 -10.81 4.36
CA ASP A 287 24.67 -9.53 5.07
C ASP A 287 23.26 -8.92 5.00
N ALA A 288 22.45 -9.15 6.04
CA ALA A 288 21.25 -8.36 6.27
C ALA A 288 21.68 -6.91 6.45
N LEU A 289 21.67 -6.13 5.38
CA LEU A 289 21.82 -4.69 5.49
C LEU A 289 20.63 -4.21 6.32
N PRO A 290 20.89 -3.51 7.43
CA PRO A 290 19.80 -2.87 8.14
C PRO A 290 19.12 -1.95 7.13
N ILE A 291 17.81 -2.13 6.92
CA ILE A 291 17.02 -1.04 6.42
C ILE A 291 17.06 -0.03 7.56
N LEU A 292 18.04 0.87 7.51
CA LEU A 292 18.26 1.94 8.47
C LEU A 292 17.10 2.92 8.35
N SER A 293 15.94 2.47 8.82
CA SER A 293 14.80 3.33 8.96
C SER A 293 14.60 3.60 10.44
N LEU A 294 14.89 4.80 10.84
CA LEU A 294 14.39 5.31 12.09
C LEU A 294 12.89 5.52 11.96
N GLY A 295 12.13 5.03 12.92
CA GLY A 295 10.68 5.14 12.91
C GLY A 295 10.10 5.09 14.30
N SER A 296 8.79 5.27 14.38
CA SER A 296 8.00 5.01 15.59
C SER A 296 7.52 3.56 15.58
N PHE A 297 7.57 2.96 16.74
CA PHE A 297 7.08 1.61 17.01
C PHE A 297 5.90 1.67 17.99
N GLU A 298 4.88 0.88 17.76
CA GLU A 298 3.75 0.69 18.65
C GLU A 298 3.42 -0.80 18.72
N ASP A 299 3.27 -1.31 19.94
CA ASP A 299 2.73 -2.64 20.16
C ASP A 299 1.67 -2.62 21.25
N ARG A 300 0.61 -3.40 21.08
CA ARG A 300 -0.51 -3.43 22.00
C ARG A 300 -1.08 -4.84 22.14
N LEU A 301 -1.37 -5.22 23.36
CA LEU A 301 -2.10 -6.44 23.68
C LEU A 301 -3.55 -6.32 23.25
N THR A 302 -4.07 -7.37 22.62
CA THR A 302 -5.45 -7.43 22.15
C THR A 302 -6.10 -8.74 22.57
N ALA A 303 -7.38 -8.72 22.90
CA ALA A 303 -8.08 -9.91 23.37
C ALA A 303 -8.21 -11.03 22.31
N ARG A 304 -8.06 -10.69 21.04
CA ARG A 304 -8.12 -11.62 19.90
C ARG A 304 -7.04 -11.23 18.89
N ASN A 305 -5.93 -11.93 18.93
CA ASN A 305 -4.85 -11.77 17.95
C ASN A 305 -4.59 -13.11 17.28
N THR A 306 -4.64 -13.14 15.93
CA THR A 306 -4.17 -14.27 15.12
C THR A 306 -3.16 -13.72 14.13
N ALA A 307 -2.18 -14.49 13.72
CA ALA A 307 -1.14 -14.03 12.80
C ALA A 307 -1.73 -13.37 11.53
N GLU A 308 -2.78 -13.96 10.94
CA GLU A 308 -3.43 -13.47 9.72
C GLU A 308 -4.14 -12.11 9.90
N ASN A 309 -4.68 -11.84 11.10
CA ASN A 309 -5.44 -10.64 11.41
C ASN A 309 -4.68 -9.66 12.32
N ALA A 310 -3.41 -9.94 12.60
CA ALA A 310 -2.59 -9.09 13.44
C ALA A 310 -2.49 -7.67 12.86
N ILE A 311 -2.80 -6.69 13.68
CA ILE A 311 -2.60 -5.27 13.41
C ILE A 311 -1.44 -4.68 14.20
N PHE A 312 -0.85 -5.48 15.08
CA PHE A 312 0.34 -5.21 15.88
C PHE A 312 1.34 -6.37 15.75
N PRO A 313 2.65 -6.14 15.94
CA PRO A 313 3.30 -4.84 16.15
C PRO A 313 3.15 -3.90 14.94
N ARG A 314 3.30 -2.58 15.18
CA ARG A 314 3.29 -1.54 14.14
C ARG A 314 4.64 -0.84 14.10
N PHE A 315 5.04 -0.47 12.90
CA PHE A 315 6.20 0.38 12.67
C PHE A 315 5.88 1.38 11.58
N VAL A 316 6.27 2.65 11.77
CA VAL A 316 6.12 3.71 10.77
C VAL A 316 7.46 4.43 10.62
N ALA A 317 8.05 4.35 9.43
CA ALA A 317 9.29 5.05 9.13
C ALA A 317 9.10 6.57 9.14
N TYR A 318 10.09 7.30 9.63
CA TYR A 318 10.09 8.76 9.60
C TYR A 318 10.44 9.31 8.22
N SER A 319 11.31 8.63 7.49
CA SER A 319 11.69 9.03 6.14
C SER A 319 10.63 8.61 5.12
N MET A 320 10.28 9.53 4.22
CA MET A 320 9.44 9.29 3.04
C MET A 320 10.29 9.20 1.76
N ASP A 321 11.61 9.09 1.88
CA ASP A 321 12.55 9.06 0.76
C ASP A 321 13.57 7.91 0.91
N ILE A 322 13.08 6.76 1.32
CA ILE A 322 13.88 5.53 1.43
C ILE A 322 14.01 4.94 0.04
N GLU A 323 15.24 4.67 -0.40
CA GLU A 323 15.54 4.01 -1.66
C GLU A 323 15.99 2.57 -1.40
N ILE A 324 15.38 1.63 -2.11
CA ILE A 324 15.73 0.20 -2.05
C ILE A 324 15.85 -0.29 -3.48
N ASP A 325 17.07 -0.54 -3.90
CA ASP A 325 17.34 -1.16 -5.19
C ASP A 325 16.98 -2.64 -5.15
N ASP A 326 16.47 -3.16 -6.27
CA ASP A 326 16.05 -4.56 -6.38
C ASP A 326 15.13 -5.01 -5.21
N PHE A 327 14.15 -4.18 -4.83
CA PHE A 327 13.15 -4.55 -3.82
C PHE A 327 12.49 -5.89 -4.16
N PHE A 328 12.12 -6.10 -5.42
CA PHE A 328 11.96 -7.38 -6.08
C PHE A 328 12.94 -7.45 -7.24
N GLU A 329 13.22 -8.61 -7.79
CA GLU A 329 14.12 -8.77 -8.93
C GLU A 329 13.70 -7.84 -10.10
N GLY A 330 14.56 -6.87 -10.45
CA GLY A 330 14.30 -5.86 -11.48
C GLY A 330 13.25 -4.81 -11.10
N VAL A 331 12.96 -4.64 -9.80
CA VAL A 331 11.98 -3.67 -9.31
C VAL A 331 12.56 -2.86 -8.16
N ASP A 332 12.78 -1.58 -8.36
CA ASP A 332 13.26 -0.65 -7.36
C ASP A 332 12.12 0.05 -6.64
N TYR A 333 12.36 0.42 -5.39
CA TYR A 333 11.41 1.13 -4.56
C TYR A 333 11.96 2.48 -4.07
N LYS A 334 11.11 3.50 -4.06
CA LYS A 334 11.37 4.77 -3.40
C LYS A 334 10.13 5.30 -2.69
N GLY A 335 10.25 5.60 -1.38
CA GLY A 335 9.15 6.14 -0.58
C GLY A 335 9.35 5.91 0.91
N GLY A 336 8.32 6.12 1.71
CA GLY A 336 8.24 5.72 3.09
C GLY A 336 7.68 4.32 3.23
N PHE A 337 7.81 3.71 4.40
CA PHE A 337 7.12 2.45 4.63
C PHE A 337 6.61 2.31 6.07
N SER A 338 5.60 1.46 6.22
CA SER A 338 5.06 1.10 7.51
C SER A 338 4.67 -0.37 7.55
N ILE A 339 4.65 -0.92 8.76
CA ILE A 339 4.29 -2.31 9.00
C ILE A 339 3.13 -2.34 9.98
N LEU A 340 2.08 -3.09 9.66
CA LEU A 340 0.95 -3.33 10.54
C LEU A 340 0.73 -4.85 10.64
N GLY A 341 1.18 -5.43 11.75
CA GLY A 341 1.17 -6.87 11.91
C GLY A 341 1.98 -7.56 10.82
N GLN A 342 1.30 -8.34 9.97
CA GLN A 342 1.92 -9.09 8.87
C GLN A 342 2.07 -8.28 7.57
N ARG A 343 1.43 -7.12 7.50
CA ARG A 343 1.33 -6.35 6.24
C ARG A 343 2.37 -5.23 6.21
N PHE A 344 3.09 -5.18 5.11
CA PHE A 344 3.91 -4.03 4.76
C PHE A 344 3.13 -3.06 3.89
N PHE A 345 3.36 -1.80 4.12
CA PHE A 345 2.81 -0.73 3.31
C PHE A 345 3.96 0.15 2.83
N ALA A 346 4.13 0.20 1.53
CA ALA A 346 4.88 1.27 0.90
C ALA A 346 4.00 2.52 0.96
N SER A 347 4.47 3.56 1.59
CA SER A 347 3.67 4.75 1.88
C SER A 347 4.32 6.01 1.33
N GLY A 348 3.49 6.92 0.89
CA GLY A 348 3.84 8.25 0.46
C GLY A 348 2.80 9.27 0.92
N THR A 349 3.01 10.53 0.59
CA THR A 349 2.02 11.60 0.75
C THR A 349 1.38 11.94 -0.60
N PRO A 350 0.30 12.71 -0.64
CA PRO A 350 -0.25 13.20 -1.89
C PRO A 350 0.76 14.00 -2.74
N GLU A 351 1.70 14.71 -2.09
CA GLU A 351 2.75 15.49 -2.73
C GLU A 351 3.96 14.65 -3.15
N GLN A 352 4.28 13.61 -2.35
CA GLN A 352 5.41 12.70 -2.58
C GLN A 352 4.93 11.25 -2.47
N LYS A 353 4.39 10.73 -3.58
CA LYS A 353 3.89 9.36 -3.66
C LYS A 353 5.00 8.34 -3.59
N ALA A 354 4.74 7.22 -2.95
CA ALA A 354 5.60 6.03 -3.02
C ALA A 354 5.67 5.54 -4.47
N ARG A 355 6.85 5.08 -4.90
CA ARG A 355 7.13 4.72 -6.28
C ARG A 355 7.78 3.35 -6.36
N PHE A 356 7.25 2.50 -7.23
CA PHE A 356 7.91 1.30 -7.73
C PHE A 356 8.33 1.52 -9.18
N THR A 357 9.57 1.19 -9.51
CA THR A 357 10.15 1.31 -10.84
C THR A 357 10.52 -0.08 -11.34
N PHE A 358 9.94 -0.50 -12.45
CA PHE A 358 10.20 -1.79 -13.09
C PHE A 358 11.15 -1.60 -14.25
N THR A 359 12.17 -2.43 -14.31
CA THR A 359 13.20 -2.40 -15.35
C THR A 359 13.16 -3.65 -16.23
N TYR A 360 13.48 -3.50 -17.50
CA TYR A 360 13.75 -4.58 -18.43
C TYR A 360 15.07 -4.29 -19.16
N ASP A 361 15.99 -5.24 -19.14
CA ASP A 361 17.33 -5.08 -19.73
C ASP A 361 18.01 -3.76 -19.28
N SER A 362 18.00 -3.52 -17.95
CA SER A 362 18.54 -2.32 -17.30
C SER A 362 17.93 -0.98 -17.71
N THR A 363 16.80 -1.02 -18.43
CA THR A 363 16.07 0.19 -18.84
C THR A 363 14.77 0.30 -18.06
N GLU A 364 14.47 1.49 -17.55
CA GLU A 364 13.20 1.77 -16.91
C GLU A 364 12.05 1.66 -17.92
N VAL A 365 11.12 0.73 -17.69
CA VAL A 365 9.95 0.48 -18.54
C VAL A 365 8.68 1.02 -17.90
N LEU A 366 8.51 0.84 -16.60
CA LEU A 366 7.24 1.17 -15.96
C LEU A 366 7.45 1.77 -14.57
N GLN A 367 6.71 2.82 -14.27
CA GLN A 367 6.58 3.41 -12.94
C GLN A 367 5.16 3.27 -12.41
N LEU A 368 5.05 2.83 -11.18
CA LEU A 368 3.83 2.88 -10.38
C LEU A 368 4.00 3.91 -9.27
N ARG A 369 3.03 4.80 -9.09
CA ARG A 369 3.03 5.79 -8.01
C ARG A 369 1.70 5.77 -7.27
N ALA A 370 1.75 5.61 -5.95
CA ALA A 370 0.56 5.65 -5.11
C ALA A 370 0.88 6.21 -3.73
N GLU A 371 -0.14 6.68 -3.02
CA GLU A 371 0.00 7.03 -1.62
C GLU A 371 0.21 5.79 -0.75
N ARG A 372 -0.26 4.62 -1.24
CA ARG A 372 -0.15 3.37 -0.50
C ARG A 372 -0.12 2.15 -1.40
N PHE A 373 0.86 1.28 -1.17
CA PHE A 373 0.88 -0.09 -1.66
C PHE A 373 0.85 -1.05 -0.47
N VAL A 374 0.18 -2.17 -0.64
CA VAL A 374 0.18 -3.29 0.31
C VAL A 374 1.11 -4.35 -0.24
N ILE A 375 2.09 -4.73 0.55
CA ILE A 375 3.10 -5.71 0.16
C ILE A 375 2.93 -6.93 1.05
N ARG A 376 2.85 -8.10 0.43
CA ARG A 376 2.92 -9.41 1.07
C ARG A 376 4.08 -10.19 0.46
N GLN A 377 4.41 -11.34 1.01
CA GLN A 377 5.52 -12.16 0.50
C GLN A 377 5.34 -12.56 -0.96
N ASP A 378 4.11 -12.75 -1.41
CA ASP A 378 3.74 -13.28 -2.72
C ASP A 378 3.00 -12.26 -3.61
N GLU A 379 2.75 -11.05 -3.12
CA GLU A 379 2.05 -10.04 -3.93
C GLU A 379 2.30 -8.58 -3.50
N LEU A 380 2.31 -7.69 -4.50
CA LEU A 380 2.24 -6.24 -4.33
C LEU A 380 0.89 -5.77 -4.87
N LEU A 381 0.13 -5.06 -4.06
CA LEU A 381 -1.20 -4.57 -4.38
C LEU A 381 -1.30 -3.06 -4.21
N SER A 382 -2.00 -2.41 -5.13
CA SER A 382 -2.49 -1.05 -4.92
C SER A 382 -3.86 -0.90 -5.58
N PRO A 383 -4.87 -0.44 -4.84
CA PRO A 383 -6.19 -0.20 -5.42
C PRO A 383 -6.24 1.04 -6.32
N MET A 384 -5.29 1.98 -6.14
CA MET A 384 -5.25 3.25 -6.86
C MET A 384 -3.80 3.68 -7.09
N SER A 385 -3.27 3.39 -8.27
CA SER A 385 -1.92 3.80 -8.68
C SER A 385 -1.96 4.64 -9.93
N GLU A 386 -1.12 5.66 -9.98
CA GLU A 386 -0.69 6.24 -11.26
C GLU A 386 0.22 5.24 -11.94
N VAL A 387 -0.03 5.03 -13.22
CA VAL A 387 0.75 4.12 -14.08
C VAL A 387 1.37 4.93 -15.19
N MET A 388 2.66 4.74 -15.40
CA MET A 388 3.40 5.34 -16.52
C MET A 388 4.29 4.26 -17.15
N ILE A 389 4.00 3.87 -18.37
CA ILE A 389 4.81 2.94 -19.17
C ILE A 389 5.61 3.78 -20.17
N ARG A 390 6.92 3.71 -20.13
CA ARG A 390 7.80 4.48 -21.02
C ARG A 390 7.94 3.81 -22.39
N LEU A 391 7.80 4.59 -23.43
CA LEU A 391 7.94 4.16 -24.82
C LEU A 391 8.97 5.06 -25.52
N GLY A 392 10.24 4.69 -25.47
CA GLY A 392 11.32 5.50 -26.01
C GLY A 392 11.58 6.78 -25.22
N ASP A 393 12.22 7.74 -25.87
CA ASP A 393 12.65 9.00 -25.25
C ASP A 393 11.50 10.00 -25.14
N GLY A 394 10.94 10.12 -23.96
CA GLY A 394 9.96 11.15 -23.61
C GLY A 394 8.49 10.78 -23.83
N ASP A 395 8.19 9.69 -24.50
CA ASP A 395 6.83 9.21 -24.72
C ASP A 395 6.41 8.16 -23.69
N SER A 396 5.11 8.05 -23.43
CA SER A 396 4.58 7.10 -22.45
C SER A 396 3.11 6.75 -22.66
N ILE A 397 2.71 5.60 -22.09
CA ILE A 397 1.32 5.31 -21.78
C ILE A 397 1.08 5.69 -20.33
N TYR A 398 0.08 6.50 -20.08
CA TYR A 398 -0.22 7.05 -18.77
C TYR A 398 -1.67 6.83 -18.35
N HIS A 399 -1.88 6.51 -17.06
CA HIS A 399 -3.19 6.45 -16.44
C HIS A 399 -3.12 6.91 -14.99
N LEU A 400 -4.11 7.69 -14.56
CA LEU A 400 -4.13 8.34 -13.24
C LEU A 400 -4.45 7.41 -12.07
N LYS A 401 -5.36 6.45 -12.26
CA LYS A 401 -5.88 5.61 -11.18
C LYS A 401 -6.16 4.21 -11.71
N SER A 402 -5.24 3.30 -11.52
CA SER A 402 -5.39 1.88 -11.85
C SER A 402 -5.28 1.03 -10.61
N GLU A 403 -5.98 -0.09 -10.59
CA GLU A 403 -5.70 -1.18 -9.66
C GLU A 403 -4.48 -1.94 -10.16
N VAL A 404 -3.51 -2.16 -9.29
CA VAL A 404 -2.27 -2.87 -9.62
C VAL A 404 -2.13 -4.09 -8.77
N LYS A 405 -1.78 -5.20 -9.42
CA LYS A 405 -1.37 -6.45 -8.78
C LYS A 405 -0.10 -6.97 -9.44
N TYR A 406 0.94 -7.15 -8.65
CA TYR A 406 2.18 -7.78 -9.08
C TYR A 406 2.44 -9.05 -8.28
N ASP A 407 2.74 -10.12 -8.96
CA ASP A 407 3.20 -11.40 -8.42
C ASP A 407 4.72 -11.48 -8.60
N PRO A 408 5.52 -11.29 -7.53
CA PRO A 408 6.98 -11.31 -7.65
C PRO A 408 7.54 -12.71 -7.92
N ILE A 409 6.82 -13.78 -7.60
CA ILE A 409 7.25 -15.17 -7.86
C ILE A 409 7.07 -15.51 -9.33
N GLY A 410 5.90 -15.22 -9.87
CA GLY A 410 5.58 -15.40 -11.30
C GLY A 410 6.10 -14.26 -12.18
N GLN A 411 6.63 -13.20 -11.58
CA GLN A 411 7.11 -11.98 -12.24
C GLN A 411 6.05 -11.37 -13.18
N LEU A 412 4.78 -11.42 -12.74
CA LEU A 412 3.64 -11.05 -13.54
C LEU A 412 2.92 -9.83 -12.97
N LEU A 413 2.98 -8.73 -13.71
CA LEU A 413 2.27 -7.49 -13.41
C LEU A 413 0.93 -7.46 -14.15
N ARG A 414 -0.14 -7.15 -13.42
CA ARG A 414 -1.48 -6.86 -13.93
C ARG A 414 -1.91 -5.48 -13.48
N ILE A 415 -2.40 -4.69 -14.42
CA ILE A 415 -2.92 -3.35 -14.20
C ILE A 415 -4.33 -3.34 -14.74
N ASN A 416 -5.31 -3.16 -13.86
CA ASN A 416 -6.73 -3.15 -14.20
C ASN A 416 -7.27 -1.72 -14.14
N ARG A 417 -8.16 -1.40 -15.06
CA ARG A 417 -8.95 -0.18 -14.99
C ARG A 417 -10.20 -0.47 -14.17
N PRO A 418 -10.39 0.14 -12.99
CA PRO A 418 -11.62 -0.04 -12.22
C PRO A 418 -12.85 0.53 -12.94
N ASP A 419 -14.00 -0.07 -12.66
CA ASP A 419 -15.29 0.31 -13.30
C ASP A 419 -15.99 1.50 -12.64
N GLU A 420 -15.33 2.22 -11.72
CA GLU A 420 -15.95 3.27 -10.94
C GLU A 420 -15.17 4.60 -10.95
N GLY A 421 -15.89 5.70 -11.05
CA GLY A 421 -15.38 7.05 -10.85
C GLY A 421 -14.27 7.46 -11.83
N LEU A 422 -13.25 8.15 -11.32
CA LEU A 422 -12.11 8.62 -12.12
C LEU A 422 -11.22 7.52 -12.68
N ALA A 423 -11.32 6.31 -12.19
CA ALA A 423 -10.58 5.17 -12.71
C ALA A 423 -11.10 4.70 -14.09
N MET A 424 -12.28 5.15 -14.50
CA MET A 424 -12.82 4.91 -15.84
C MET A 424 -12.20 5.81 -16.92
N THR A 425 -11.30 6.75 -16.57
CA THR A 425 -10.59 7.55 -17.57
C THR A 425 -9.82 6.65 -18.52
N PRO A 426 -9.67 7.03 -19.81
CA PRO A 426 -8.89 6.24 -20.74
C PRO A 426 -7.39 6.37 -20.47
N TYR A 427 -6.62 5.38 -20.92
CA TYR A 427 -5.16 5.49 -21.01
C TYR A 427 -4.79 6.46 -22.12
N VAL A 428 -3.78 7.28 -21.91
CA VAL A 428 -3.23 8.20 -22.91
C VAL A 428 -1.87 7.69 -23.36
N ASP A 429 -1.74 7.45 -24.65
CA ASP A 429 -0.52 6.98 -25.29
C ASP A 429 0.04 8.08 -26.19
N SER A 430 1.12 8.71 -25.75
CA SER A 430 1.75 9.81 -26.50
C SER A 430 2.62 9.32 -27.65
N TYR A 431 3.14 8.09 -27.59
CA TYR A 431 3.98 7.53 -28.64
C TYR A 431 3.18 7.23 -29.91
N HIS A 432 2.04 6.57 -29.75
CA HIS A 432 1.17 6.21 -30.87
C HIS A 432 0.12 7.31 -31.18
N ASN A 433 0.07 8.38 -30.40
CA ASN A 433 -0.97 9.43 -30.48
C ASN A 433 -2.39 8.88 -30.31
N LEU A 434 -2.60 8.03 -29.30
CA LEU A 434 -3.85 7.33 -29.04
C LEU A 434 -4.41 7.62 -27.64
N VAL A 435 -5.73 7.63 -27.58
CA VAL A 435 -6.52 7.52 -26.34
C VAL A 435 -7.13 6.12 -26.33
N MET A 436 -6.85 5.34 -25.29
CA MET A 436 -7.14 3.91 -25.27
C MET A 436 -8.12 3.56 -24.16
N GLU A 437 -9.27 2.98 -24.53
CA GLU A 437 -10.22 2.38 -23.61
C GLU A 437 -9.98 0.87 -23.57
N LEU A 438 -9.40 0.38 -22.48
CA LEU A 438 -9.10 -1.03 -22.27
C LEU A 438 -9.25 -1.38 -20.79
N ASP A 439 -9.51 -2.64 -20.48
CA ASP A 439 -9.80 -3.09 -19.13
C ASP A 439 -8.54 -3.50 -18.36
N GLN A 440 -7.54 -4.07 -19.06
CA GLN A 440 -6.35 -4.62 -18.43
C GLN A 440 -5.09 -4.44 -19.25
N ILE A 441 -3.97 -4.20 -18.56
CA ILE A 441 -2.62 -4.34 -19.08
C ILE A 441 -1.94 -5.47 -18.32
N GLN A 442 -1.26 -6.36 -19.04
CA GLN A 442 -0.50 -7.46 -18.46
C GLN A 442 0.92 -7.45 -18.98
N TRP A 443 1.89 -7.60 -18.08
CA TRP A 443 3.29 -7.68 -18.43
C TRP A 443 4.00 -8.72 -17.55
N LYS A 444 4.67 -9.67 -18.19
CA LYS A 444 5.65 -10.51 -17.52
C LYS A 444 6.99 -9.79 -17.62
N VAL A 445 7.52 -9.33 -16.49
CA VAL A 445 8.63 -8.35 -16.47
C VAL A 445 9.94 -8.87 -17.07
N THR A 446 10.04 -10.19 -17.31
CA THR A 446 11.15 -10.84 -18.02
C THR A 446 10.95 -10.93 -19.53
N GLU A 447 9.80 -10.51 -20.06
CA GLU A 447 9.48 -10.63 -21.49
C GLU A 447 9.45 -9.26 -22.17
N PRO A 448 9.93 -9.14 -23.43
CA PRO A 448 9.96 -7.89 -24.16
C PRO A 448 8.60 -7.49 -24.75
N SER A 449 7.51 -7.87 -24.12
CA SER A 449 6.17 -7.62 -24.64
C SER A 449 5.16 -7.30 -23.55
N ILE A 450 4.43 -6.21 -23.73
CA ILE A 450 3.30 -5.82 -22.87
C ILE A 450 2.01 -6.13 -23.64
N PHE A 451 1.05 -6.74 -22.97
CA PHE A 451 -0.24 -7.15 -23.54
C PHE A 451 -1.36 -6.23 -23.05
N LEU A 452 -2.26 -5.84 -23.95
CA LEU A 452 -3.39 -4.95 -23.70
C LEU A 452 -4.70 -5.65 -23.99
N GLY A 453 -5.75 -5.38 -23.19
CA GLY A 453 -7.10 -5.89 -23.43
C GLY A 453 -7.67 -6.66 -22.26
N GLY A 454 -8.85 -7.27 -22.43
CA GLY A 454 -9.52 -8.03 -21.38
C GLY A 454 -9.10 -9.50 -21.33
N LEU A 455 -8.86 -10.04 -20.12
CA LEU A 455 -8.64 -11.47 -19.87
C LEU A 455 -9.93 -12.25 -19.63
N ASN A 456 -11.08 -11.59 -19.60
CA ASN A 456 -12.33 -12.24 -19.27
C ASN A 456 -12.80 -13.14 -20.43
N MET A 457 -12.50 -14.42 -20.28
CA MET A 457 -13.10 -15.46 -21.10
C MET A 457 -14.64 -15.37 -20.96
N GLY A 458 -15.30 -14.80 -21.96
CA GLY A 458 -16.75 -14.89 -22.09
C GLY A 458 -17.56 -13.60 -22.11
N SER A 459 -16.97 -12.44 -21.83
CA SER A 459 -17.63 -11.14 -22.07
C SER A 459 -16.58 -10.15 -22.57
N GLY A 460 -16.19 -10.28 -23.82
CA GLY A 460 -15.19 -9.38 -24.41
C GLY A 460 -15.74 -7.96 -24.47
N SER A 461 -15.33 -7.09 -23.58
CA SER A 461 -15.45 -5.65 -23.85
C SER A 461 -14.50 -5.33 -24.97
N PRO A 462 -14.96 -4.71 -26.05
CA PRO A 462 -14.07 -4.33 -27.13
C PRO A 462 -13.06 -3.27 -26.64
N MET A 463 -11.78 -3.47 -26.95
CA MET A 463 -10.79 -2.42 -26.76
C MET A 463 -10.99 -1.34 -27.85
N VAL A 464 -10.98 -0.09 -27.44
CA VAL A 464 -11.16 1.05 -28.35
C VAL A 464 -9.94 1.95 -28.28
N LEU A 465 -9.37 2.23 -29.46
CA LEU A 465 -8.26 3.14 -29.65
C LEU A 465 -8.75 4.30 -30.53
N GLU A 466 -8.79 5.51 -30.00
CA GLU A 466 -9.13 6.73 -30.74
C GLU A 466 -7.87 7.59 -30.91
N SER A 467 -7.72 8.22 -32.05
CA SER A 467 -6.62 9.20 -32.23
C SER A 467 -6.74 10.34 -31.22
N ASN A 468 -5.63 10.97 -30.88
CA ASN A 468 -5.65 12.15 -30.00
C ASN A 468 -6.45 13.33 -30.60
N GLN A 469 -6.60 13.36 -31.93
CA GLN A 469 -7.37 14.39 -32.66
C GLN A 469 -8.76 13.91 -33.08
N TYR A 470 -9.21 12.77 -32.53
CA TYR A 470 -10.52 12.21 -32.87
C TYR A 470 -11.65 13.15 -32.46
N PHE A 471 -12.51 13.48 -33.41
CA PHE A 471 -13.72 14.25 -33.17
C PHE A 471 -14.94 13.57 -33.75
N ARG A 472 -16.04 13.61 -32.99
CA ARG A 472 -17.35 13.14 -33.45
C ARG A 472 -18.42 14.15 -33.06
N SER A 473 -19.05 14.78 -34.05
CA SER A 473 -20.12 15.77 -33.84
C SER A 473 -21.30 15.24 -33.00
N ALA A 474 -21.63 13.95 -33.14
CA ALA A 474 -22.67 13.32 -32.33
C ALA A 474 -22.32 13.29 -30.84
N ARG A 475 -21.05 13.10 -30.46
CA ARG A 475 -20.59 13.18 -29.06
C ARG A 475 -20.69 14.60 -28.51
N TYR A 476 -20.30 15.59 -29.33
CA TYR A 476 -20.44 17.01 -28.98
C TYR A 476 -21.91 17.39 -28.77
N ALA A 477 -22.80 16.98 -29.68
CA ALA A 477 -24.24 17.20 -29.54
C ALA A 477 -24.85 16.49 -28.31
N ALA A 478 -24.39 15.28 -28.01
CA ALA A 478 -24.85 14.55 -26.82
C ALA A 478 -24.46 15.28 -25.51
N LEU A 479 -23.27 15.87 -25.43
CA LEU A 479 -22.85 16.69 -24.30
C LEU A 479 -23.67 17.98 -24.17
N GLN A 480 -24.08 18.57 -25.29
CA GLN A 480 -24.94 19.76 -25.30
C GLN A 480 -26.35 19.44 -24.80
N GLY A 481 -26.89 18.27 -25.14
CA GLY A 481 -28.24 17.85 -24.78
C GLY A 481 -29.31 18.86 -25.25
N LEU A 482 -30.14 19.35 -24.32
CA LEU A 482 -31.16 20.36 -24.56
C LEU A 482 -30.69 21.79 -24.28
N SER A 483 -29.43 22.01 -23.93
CA SER A 483 -28.89 23.33 -23.63
C SER A 483 -28.69 24.16 -24.89
N LEU A 484 -28.86 25.50 -24.79
CA LEU A 484 -28.64 26.41 -25.91
C LEU A 484 -27.17 26.48 -26.31
N GLU A 485 -26.27 26.29 -25.36
CA GLU A 485 -24.82 26.32 -25.53
C GLU A 485 -24.23 25.02 -24.98
N ASN A 486 -23.19 24.51 -25.65
CA ASN A 486 -22.51 23.31 -25.17
C ASN A 486 -21.80 23.59 -23.83
N PRO A 487 -22.02 22.79 -22.77
CA PRO A 487 -21.39 23.02 -21.47
C PRO A 487 -19.85 23.03 -21.50
N LEU A 488 -19.22 22.36 -22.49
CA LEU A 488 -17.77 22.39 -22.67
C LEU A 488 -17.25 23.83 -22.88
N VAL A 489 -18.01 24.68 -23.58
CA VAL A 489 -17.61 26.08 -23.82
C VAL A 489 -17.49 26.84 -22.50
N LYS A 490 -18.41 26.63 -21.57
CA LYS A 490 -18.34 27.24 -20.24
C LYS A 490 -17.21 26.67 -19.40
N VAL A 491 -17.00 25.35 -19.46
CA VAL A 491 -15.87 24.69 -18.78
C VAL A 491 -14.54 25.26 -19.27
N ASP A 492 -14.37 25.43 -20.57
CA ASP A 492 -13.18 26.04 -21.17
C ASP A 492 -12.99 27.51 -20.74
N GLN A 493 -14.06 28.31 -20.74
CA GLN A 493 -14.02 29.70 -20.29
C GLN A 493 -13.59 29.82 -18.82
N VAL A 494 -14.16 28.99 -17.94
CA VAL A 494 -13.74 28.93 -16.53
C VAL A 494 -12.28 28.47 -16.45
N GLY A 495 -11.91 27.44 -17.21
CA GLY A 495 -10.53 26.96 -17.32
C GLY A 495 -9.53 28.07 -17.63
N ILE A 496 -9.78 28.81 -18.71
CA ILE A 496 -8.92 29.92 -19.14
C ILE A 496 -8.79 30.98 -18.03
N GLY A 497 -9.89 31.28 -17.32
CA GLY A 497 -9.89 32.25 -16.21
C GLY A 497 -8.99 31.87 -15.06
N TYR A 498 -8.75 30.58 -14.83
CA TYR A 498 -7.92 30.03 -13.75
C TYR A 498 -6.59 29.44 -14.27
N GLY A 499 -6.23 29.60 -15.52
CA GLY A 499 -5.02 29.02 -16.11
C GLY A 499 -5.11 27.51 -16.26
N ASN A 500 -6.30 26.97 -16.39
CA ASN A 500 -6.64 25.55 -16.62
C ASN A 500 -6.25 24.56 -15.51
N GLN A 501 -5.81 25.02 -14.35
CA GLN A 501 -5.34 24.17 -13.27
C GLN A 501 -5.84 24.61 -11.89
N GLY A 502 -6.05 23.65 -10.99
CA GLY A 502 -6.35 23.90 -9.59
C GLY A 502 -7.70 24.61 -9.33
N ILE A 503 -8.66 24.46 -10.23
CA ILE A 503 -9.98 25.08 -10.13
C ILE A 503 -10.77 24.32 -9.08
N THR A 504 -11.33 25.03 -8.07
CA THR A 504 -12.18 24.36 -7.08
C THR A 504 -13.51 23.93 -7.70
N LEU A 505 -14.09 22.85 -7.18
CA LEU A 505 -15.43 22.43 -7.62
C LEU A 505 -16.48 23.54 -7.41
N TYR A 506 -16.28 24.39 -6.38
CA TYR A 506 -17.16 25.52 -6.13
C TYR A 506 -17.06 26.57 -7.24
N ASP A 507 -15.86 26.98 -7.62
CA ASP A 507 -15.64 27.96 -8.69
C ASP A 507 -16.18 27.46 -10.03
N MET A 508 -15.96 26.18 -10.34
CA MET A 508 -16.52 25.53 -11.51
C MET A 508 -18.04 25.52 -11.49
N ALA A 509 -18.65 25.18 -10.35
CA ALA A 509 -20.12 25.18 -10.19
C ALA A 509 -20.72 26.58 -10.36
N VAL A 510 -20.06 27.61 -9.82
CA VAL A 510 -20.46 29.01 -10.00
C VAL A 510 -20.34 29.41 -11.48
N GLY A 511 -19.22 29.10 -12.15
CA GLY A 511 -19.00 29.42 -13.56
C GLY A 511 -19.99 28.72 -14.50
N LEU A 512 -20.39 27.49 -14.18
CA LEU A 512 -21.38 26.74 -14.95
C LEU A 512 -22.83 27.12 -14.61
N GLY A 513 -23.05 27.85 -13.50
CA GLY A 513 -24.38 28.13 -12.98
C GLY A 513 -25.13 26.89 -12.50
N MET A 514 -24.42 25.90 -11.96
CA MET A 514 -24.95 24.62 -11.50
C MET A 514 -24.83 24.47 -9.98
N PRO A 515 -25.74 23.73 -9.32
CA PRO A 515 -25.54 23.33 -7.93
C PRO A 515 -24.29 22.43 -7.79
N LEU A 516 -23.66 22.45 -6.60
CA LEU A 516 -22.38 21.81 -6.35
C LEU A 516 -22.37 20.30 -6.65
N GLU A 517 -23.37 19.56 -6.16
CA GLU A 517 -23.46 18.09 -6.36
C GLU A 517 -23.70 17.68 -7.82
N PRO A 518 -24.66 18.29 -8.57
CA PRO A 518 -24.76 18.07 -10.02
C PRO A 518 -23.47 18.42 -10.78
N CYS A 519 -22.78 19.51 -10.40
CA CYS A 519 -21.50 19.88 -11.00
C CYS A 519 -20.43 18.80 -10.78
N GLY A 520 -20.33 18.26 -9.56
CA GLY A 520 -19.39 17.17 -9.27
C GLY A 520 -19.63 15.93 -10.13
N ARG A 521 -20.89 15.50 -10.32
CA ARG A 521 -21.23 14.38 -11.23
C ARG A 521 -20.88 14.69 -12.68
N PHE A 522 -21.18 15.91 -13.12
CA PHE A 522 -20.84 16.33 -14.48
C PHE A 522 -19.33 16.38 -14.72
N MET A 523 -18.55 16.87 -13.73
CA MET A 523 -17.08 16.84 -13.81
C MET A 523 -16.53 15.40 -13.87
N MET A 524 -17.13 14.45 -13.12
CA MET A 524 -16.76 13.04 -13.25
C MET A 524 -17.04 12.50 -14.66
N GLU A 525 -18.20 12.82 -15.23
CA GLU A 525 -18.54 12.40 -16.60
C GLU A 525 -17.56 12.97 -17.64
N LEU A 526 -17.20 14.24 -17.53
CA LEU A 526 -16.20 14.88 -18.39
C LEU A 526 -14.80 14.29 -18.19
N ALA A 527 -14.45 13.92 -16.96
CA ALA A 527 -13.17 13.29 -16.66
C ALA A 527 -13.07 11.89 -17.29
N VAL A 528 -14.12 11.09 -17.23
CA VAL A 528 -14.18 9.78 -17.92
C VAL A 528 -13.97 9.93 -19.43
N GLN A 529 -14.42 11.04 -20.03
CA GLN A 529 -14.24 11.32 -21.45
C GLN A 529 -12.92 12.03 -21.78
N GLY A 530 -12.10 12.34 -20.75
CA GLY A 530 -10.78 12.96 -20.92
C GLY A 530 -10.81 14.46 -21.23
N PHE A 531 -11.89 15.17 -20.91
CA PHE A 531 -11.99 16.63 -21.08
C PHE A 531 -11.41 17.39 -19.90
N VAL A 532 -11.55 16.86 -18.68
CA VAL A 532 -11.01 17.44 -17.45
C VAL A 532 -10.30 16.37 -16.64
N ARG A 533 -9.42 16.79 -15.75
CA ARG A 533 -8.93 15.96 -14.64
C ARG A 533 -9.64 16.45 -13.40
N TYR A 534 -10.31 15.56 -12.68
CA TYR A 534 -11.04 15.92 -11.46
C TYR A 534 -10.54 15.09 -10.28
N ASP A 535 -9.86 15.72 -9.33
CA ASP A 535 -9.49 15.15 -8.04
C ASP A 535 -10.69 15.26 -7.09
N VAL A 536 -11.38 14.14 -6.86
CA VAL A 536 -12.61 14.10 -6.03
C VAL A 536 -12.30 14.40 -4.57
N ASP A 537 -11.15 13.93 -4.08
CA ASP A 537 -10.76 14.07 -2.67
C ASP A 537 -10.41 15.51 -2.33
N LYS A 538 -9.64 16.16 -3.22
CA LYS A 538 -9.28 17.59 -3.08
C LYS A 538 -10.33 18.54 -3.63
N ARG A 539 -11.31 18.01 -4.38
CA ARG A 539 -12.32 18.78 -5.14
C ARG A 539 -11.71 19.80 -6.11
N LEU A 540 -10.59 19.42 -6.74
CA LEU A 540 -9.86 20.25 -7.70
C LEU A 540 -10.03 19.72 -9.12
N ILE A 541 -10.12 20.64 -10.07
CA ILE A 541 -10.36 20.37 -11.48
C ILE A 541 -9.25 21.04 -12.29
N ASP A 542 -8.65 20.27 -13.22
CA ASP A 542 -7.81 20.80 -14.27
C ASP A 542 -8.53 20.59 -15.62
N VAL A 543 -8.63 21.64 -16.43
CA VAL A 543 -9.21 21.55 -17.77
C VAL A 543 -8.15 21.11 -18.74
N LEU A 544 -8.40 19.99 -19.43
CA LEU A 544 -7.42 19.40 -20.33
C LEU A 544 -7.50 20.03 -21.74
N PRO A 545 -6.40 20.04 -22.52
CA PRO A 545 -6.35 20.62 -23.88
C PRO A 545 -7.44 20.08 -24.81
N LYS A 546 -7.85 18.82 -24.65
CA LYS A 546 -8.93 18.20 -25.41
C LYS A 546 -10.24 19.00 -25.36
N THR A 547 -10.51 19.73 -24.28
CA THR A 547 -11.72 20.56 -24.14
C THR A 547 -11.75 21.69 -25.16
N SER A 548 -10.70 22.51 -25.19
CA SER A 548 -10.55 23.58 -26.16
C SER A 548 -10.49 23.05 -27.59
N GLU A 549 -9.72 21.98 -27.83
CA GLU A 549 -9.59 21.34 -29.14
C GLU A 549 -10.93 20.84 -29.66
N TYR A 550 -11.74 20.21 -28.79
CA TYR A 550 -13.04 19.68 -29.19
C TYR A 550 -14.04 20.77 -29.61
N ILE A 551 -13.98 21.93 -28.95
CA ILE A 551 -14.76 23.13 -29.33
C ILE A 551 -14.28 23.69 -30.66
N LEU A 552 -12.95 23.83 -30.83
CA LEU A 552 -12.36 24.33 -32.08
C LEU A 552 -12.65 23.41 -33.26
N ASN A 553 -12.67 22.10 -33.05
CA ASN A 553 -13.03 21.10 -34.06
C ASN A 553 -14.51 21.23 -34.48
N HIS A 554 -15.41 21.43 -33.50
CA HIS A 554 -16.83 21.67 -33.79
C HIS A 554 -17.03 22.94 -34.64
N ASP A 555 -16.32 23.99 -34.31
CA ASP A 555 -16.38 25.29 -35.01
C ASP A 555 -15.62 25.30 -36.35
N ASN A 556 -15.01 24.15 -36.70
CA ASN A 556 -14.16 24.02 -37.93
C ASN A 556 -12.96 24.99 -37.94
N ARG A 557 -12.48 25.39 -36.76
CA ARG A 557 -11.32 26.27 -36.61
C ARG A 557 -10.02 25.50 -36.42
N ARG A 558 -10.11 24.19 -36.17
CA ARG A 558 -9.01 23.25 -36.10
C ARG A 558 -9.38 21.98 -36.83
N ASP A 559 -8.40 21.41 -37.56
CA ASP A 559 -8.58 20.13 -38.23
C ASP A 559 -8.62 18.97 -37.25
N TYR A 560 -9.35 17.92 -37.59
CA TYR A 560 -9.51 16.70 -36.77
C TYR A 560 -9.60 15.48 -37.68
N ASP A 561 -9.53 14.30 -37.06
CA ASP A 561 -9.76 13.05 -37.78
C ASP A 561 -10.88 12.22 -37.17
N VAL A 562 -11.18 11.09 -37.79
CA VAL A 562 -12.20 10.12 -37.38
C VAL A 562 -11.59 8.73 -37.16
N ILE A 563 -10.27 8.66 -36.98
CA ILE A 563 -9.53 7.41 -36.91
C ILE A 563 -9.79 6.73 -35.55
N ARG A 564 -10.39 5.56 -35.66
CA ARG A 564 -10.73 4.75 -34.52
C ARG A 564 -10.55 3.28 -34.84
N PHE A 565 -9.82 2.56 -33.98
CA PHE A 565 -9.68 1.12 -34.03
C PHE A 565 -10.56 0.50 -32.95
N VAL A 566 -11.43 -0.42 -33.34
CA VAL A 566 -12.24 -1.20 -32.43
C VAL A 566 -11.76 -2.64 -32.55
N SER A 567 -11.10 -3.11 -31.53
CA SER A 567 -10.62 -4.49 -31.43
C SER A 567 -11.62 -5.32 -30.65
N ASP A 568 -12.19 -6.33 -31.33
CA ASP A 568 -13.13 -7.30 -30.74
C ASP A 568 -12.56 -8.70 -30.95
N VAL A 569 -12.14 -9.33 -29.85
CA VAL A 569 -11.57 -10.68 -29.85
C VAL A 569 -12.38 -11.58 -28.93
N ALA A 570 -12.71 -12.78 -29.40
CA ALA A 570 -13.45 -13.76 -28.60
C ALA A 570 -12.58 -14.37 -27.48
N GLN A 571 -11.28 -14.44 -27.66
CA GLN A 571 -10.32 -15.00 -26.71
C GLN A 571 -8.94 -14.36 -26.91
N GLY A 572 -8.18 -14.19 -25.81
CA GLY A 572 -6.84 -13.64 -25.83
C GLY A 572 -6.80 -12.13 -25.63
N MET A 573 -5.64 -11.55 -25.88
CA MET A 573 -5.40 -10.12 -25.70
C MET A 573 -5.71 -9.37 -27.01
N ASN A 574 -6.16 -8.12 -26.87
CA ASN A 574 -6.53 -7.27 -27.99
C ASN A 574 -5.31 -6.67 -28.69
N ALA A 575 -4.24 -6.39 -27.93
CA ALA A 575 -3.03 -5.85 -28.51
C ALA A 575 -1.77 -6.29 -27.76
N ARG A 576 -0.63 -6.15 -28.43
CA ARG A 576 0.70 -6.39 -27.89
C ARG A 576 1.63 -5.26 -28.28
N ILE A 577 2.35 -4.70 -27.31
CA ILE A 577 3.41 -3.70 -27.53
C ILE A 577 4.76 -4.40 -27.38
N SER A 578 5.66 -4.24 -28.34
CA SER A 578 7.04 -4.67 -28.27
C SER A 578 7.88 -3.64 -27.52
N LEU A 579 8.61 -4.04 -26.49
CA LEU A 579 9.58 -3.16 -25.80
C LEU A 579 10.86 -2.92 -26.59
N LEU A 580 11.06 -3.63 -27.71
CA LEU A 580 12.24 -3.48 -28.56
C LEU A 580 12.04 -2.45 -29.67
N SER A 581 10.84 -2.39 -30.27
CA SER A 581 10.51 -1.46 -31.35
C SER A 581 9.46 -0.43 -30.97
N PHE A 582 8.77 -0.65 -29.86
CA PHE A 582 7.60 0.08 -29.37
C PHE A 582 6.37 0.01 -30.27
N ASP A 583 6.40 -0.81 -31.34
CA ASP A 583 5.24 -1.01 -32.20
C ASP A 583 4.11 -1.73 -31.45
N MET A 584 2.87 -1.34 -31.76
CA MET A 584 1.67 -1.95 -31.20
C MET A 584 0.95 -2.79 -32.26
N GLU A 585 0.95 -4.08 -32.07
CA GLU A 585 0.15 -5.02 -32.86
C GLU A 585 -1.26 -5.14 -32.29
N VAL A 586 -2.29 -4.76 -33.04
CA VAL A 586 -3.71 -4.81 -32.66
C VAL A 586 -4.41 -5.88 -33.49
N VAL A 587 -5.15 -6.78 -32.83
CA VAL A 587 -5.92 -7.85 -33.48
C VAL A 587 -7.43 -7.65 -33.26
N GLY A 588 -8.28 -8.32 -34.05
CA GLY A 588 -9.74 -8.17 -33.94
C GLY A 588 -10.31 -6.88 -34.59
N VAL A 589 -9.53 -6.17 -35.40
CA VAL A 589 -9.94 -4.93 -36.06
C VAL A 589 -10.63 -5.26 -37.37
N GLN A 590 -11.95 -5.13 -37.44
CA GLN A 590 -12.74 -5.45 -38.63
C GLN A 590 -12.72 -4.33 -39.65
N THR A 591 -12.84 -3.08 -39.19
CA THR A 591 -12.96 -1.92 -40.07
C THR A 591 -12.35 -0.69 -39.42
N ILE A 592 -11.68 0.15 -40.23
CA ILE A 592 -11.15 1.44 -39.82
C ILE A 592 -11.67 2.49 -40.77
N ALA A 593 -12.40 3.49 -40.29
CA ALA A 593 -12.80 4.65 -41.07
C ALA A 593 -11.71 5.72 -41.00
N LEU A 594 -11.26 6.24 -42.13
CA LEU A 594 -10.28 7.33 -42.21
C LEU A 594 -10.94 8.65 -42.59
N SER A 595 -11.90 8.64 -43.52
CA SER A 595 -12.69 9.79 -43.87
C SER A 595 -14.11 9.37 -44.24
N ASN A 596 -15.08 9.96 -43.57
CA ASN A 596 -16.49 9.73 -43.88
C ASN A 596 -16.91 10.49 -45.15
N SER A 597 -16.39 11.70 -45.36
CA SER A 597 -16.72 12.55 -46.46
C SER A 597 -16.14 12.03 -47.78
N GLN A 598 -14.88 11.61 -47.77
CA GLN A 598 -14.21 11.00 -48.91
C GLN A 598 -14.53 9.50 -49.06
N LYS A 599 -15.31 8.93 -48.13
CA LYS A 599 -15.71 7.50 -48.09
C LYS A 599 -14.49 6.58 -48.12
N VAL A 600 -13.52 6.83 -47.24
CA VAL A 600 -12.33 5.98 -47.11
C VAL A 600 -12.43 5.09 -45.88
N ALA A 601 -12.43 3.77 -46.14
CA ALA A 601 -12.49 2.74 -45.12
C ALA A 601 -11.57 1.57 -45.45
N LEU A 602 -11.00 0.98 -44.39
CA LEU A 602 -10.05 -0.14 -44.44
C LEU A 602 -10.68 -1.37 -43.85
N TYR A 603 -10.34 -2.52 -44.41
CA TYR A 603 -10.77 -3.85 -43.97
C TYR A 603 -9.56 -4.79 -43.87
N PRO A 604 -8.88 -4.84 -42.74
CA PRO A 604 -7.70 -5.69 -42.57
C PRO A 604 -8.03 -7.19 -42.79
N THR A 605 -7.24 -7.90 -43.56
CA THR A 605 -7.52 -9.32 -43.95
C THR A 605 -7.44 -10.21 -42.72
N GLN A 606 -6.57 -10.17 -41.88
CA GLN A 606 -6.52 -11.00 -40.67
C GLN A 606 -7.07 -10.25 -39.42
N GLN A 607 -7.83 -9.15 -39.67
CA GLN A 607 -8.26 -8.26 -38.61
C GLN A 607 -7.09 -7.74 -37.75
N LYS A 608 -5.91 -7.57 -38.37
CA LYS A 608 -4.65 -7.23 -37.74
C LYS A 608 -4.09 -5.94 -38.30
N VAL A 609 -3.60 -5.06 -37.40
CA VAL A 609 -2.97 -3.79 -37.72
C VAL A 609 -1.72 -3.64 -36.85
N LEU A 610 -0.63 -3.14 -37.44
CA LEU A 610 0.60 -2.81 -36.73
C LEU A 610 0.74 -1.27 -36.68
N ILE A 611 0.58 -0.71 -35.48
CA ILE A 611 0.62 0.73 -35.23
C ILE A 611 2.03 1.12 -34.80
N HIS A 612 2.58 2.13 -35.46
CA HIS A 612 3.89 2.70 -35.20
C HIS A 612 3.78 4.08 -34.54
N LYS A 613 4.91 4.71 -34.27
CA LYS A 613 4.96 6.08 -33.75
C LYS A 613 4.13 7.06 -34.55
N GLY A 614 3.39 7.95 -33.82
CA GLY A 614 2.67 9.07 -34.45
C GLY A 614 1.46 8.64 -35.24
N LEU A 615 0.80 7.53 -34.91
CA LEU A 615 -0.39 7.00 -35.58
C LEU A 615 -0.15 6.53 -37.04
N ASN A 616 1.11 6.28 -37.40
CA ASN A 616 1.41 5.54 -38.61
C ASN A 616 1.05 4.08 -38.42
N PHE A 617 0.59 3.37 -39.44
CA PHE A 617 0.28 1.95 -39.30
C PHE A 617 0.38 1.17 -40.60
N ASP A 618 0.65 -0.13 -40.48
CA ASP A 618 0.74 -1.09 -41.57
C ASP A 618 -0.39 -2.12 -41.44
N PHE A 619 -0.90 -2.55 -42.59
CA PHE A 619 -1.90 -3.63 -42.68
C PHE A 619 -1.95 -4.28 -44.06
N ASP A 620 -2.45 -5.50 -44.09
CA ASP A 620 -2.85 -6.18 -45.32
C ASP A 620 -4.38 -6.18 -45.43
N GLY A 621 -4.92 -5.87 -46.61
CA GLY A 621 -6.37 -5.93 -46.74
C GLY A 621 -6.99 -5.18 -47.92
N ARG A 622 -8.28 -4.98 -47.72
CA ARG A 622 -9.09 -4.19 -48.70
C ARG A 622 -9.14 -2.74 -48.27
N VAL A 623 -8.92 -1.83 -49.23
CA VAL A 623 -9.09 -0.40 -49.07
C VAL A 623 -10.22 0.06 -49.98
N GLU A 624 -11.25 0.66 -49.41
CA GLU A 624 -12.30 1.37 -50.14
C GLU A 624 -12.05 2.86 -50.02
N ALA A 625 -11.96 3.54 -51.16
CA ALA A 625 -11.66 4.98 -51.23
C ALA A 625 -12.50 5.65 -52.33
N GLY A 626 -13.61 6.27 -51.94
CA GLY A 626 -14.53 6.91 -52.86
C GLY A 626 -15.07 5.93 -53.92
N ARG A 627 -14.57 6.02 -55.14
CA ARG A 627 -14.95 5.16 -56.26
C ARG A 627 -14.03 3.95 -56.47
N PHE A 628 -12.94 3.85 -55.68
CA PHE A 628 -11.90 2.84 -55.79
C PHE A 628 -12.02 1.76 -54.76
N THR A 629 -11.69 0.53 -55.12
CA THR A 629 -11.54 -0.59 -54.22
C THR A 629 -10.24 -1.30 -54.54
N PHE A 630 -9.32 -1.33 -53.59
CA PHE A 630 -8.02 -2.00 -53.67
C PHE A 630 -8.01 -3.26 -52.82
N TYR A 631 -7.40 -4.29 -53.34
CA TYR A 631 -7.02 -5.50 -52.60
C TYR A 631 -5.49 -5.54 -52.57
N SER A 632 -4.87 -5.33 -51.45
CA SER A 632 -3.45 -5.04 -51.35
C SER A 632 -2.80 -5.60 -50.12
N ARG A 633 -1.50 -5.68 -50.14
CA ARG A 633 -0.65 -6.12 -49.06
C ARG A 633 0.43 -5.07 -48.78
N GLU A 634 1.01 -5.14 -47.56
CA GLU A 634 2.09 -4.24 -47.13
C GLU A 634 1.69 -2.75 -47.23
N ASN A 635 0.43 -2.45 -46.98
CA ASN A 635 -0.04 -1.07 -47.00
C ASN A 635 0.53 -0.31 -45.81
N LYS A 636 1.10 0.85 -46.06
CA LYS A 636 1.67 1.73 -45.05
C LYS A 636 0.96 3.06 -45.04
N PHE A 637 0.27 3.34 -43.94
CA PHE A 637 -0.39 4.63 -43.73
C PHE A 637 0.56 5.63 -43.09
N ASN A 638 0.65 6.81 -43.66
CA ASN A 638 1.34 7.94 -43.07
C ASN A 638 0.31 8.98 -42.62
N TYR A 639 0.24 9.18 -41.28
CA TYR A 639 -0.75 10.07 -40.68
C TYR A 639 -0.50 11.53 -41.00
N ASP A 640 0.75 11.98 -41.01
CA ASP A 640 1.09 13.40 -41.28
C ASP A 640 0.78 13.78 -42.71
N LEU A 641 1.05 12.91 -43.67
CA LEU A 641 0.76 13.12 -45.08
C LEU A 641 -0.66 12.74 -45.47
N PHE A 642 -1.38 12.04 -44.61
CA PHE A 642 -2.73 11.52 -44.78
C PHE A 642 -2.88 10.70 -46.06
N GLN A 643 -1.92 9.78 -46.28
CA GLN A 643 -1.80 8.97 -47.48
C GLN A 643 -1.35 7.54 -47.18
N PHE A 644 -1.60 6.65 -48.15
CA PHE A 644 -1.06 5.29 -48.18
C PHE A 644 0.07 5.16 -49.20
N SER A 645 1.14 4.45 -48.82
CA SER A 645 2.03 3.77 -49.76
C SER A 645 1.53 2.34 -49.92
N MET A 646 1.28 1.93 -51.13
CA MET A 646 0.69 0.64 -51.51
C MET A 646 1.63 -0.08 -52.48
N PRO A 647 2.69 -0.75 -52.00
CA PRO A 647 3.72 -1.36 -52.83
C PRO A 647 3.23 -2.62 -53.57
N ALA A 648 2.19 -3.29 -53.06
CA ALA A 648 1.72 -4.58 -53.57
C ALA A 648 0.17 -4.57 -53.68
N ILE A 649 -0.38 -4.07 -54.76
CA ILE A 649 -1.80 -4.10 -55.05
C ILE A 649 -2.09 -5.29 -55.95
N ASP A 650 -2.73 -6.34 -55.40
CA ASP A 650 -3.09 -7.53 -56.17
C ASP A 650 -4.17 -7.20 -57.22
N SER A 651 -5.14 -6.35 -56.86
CA SER A 651 -6.14 -5.91 -57.81
C SER A 651 -6.82 -4.61 -57.37
N MET A 652 -7.13 -3.79 -58.35
CA MET A 652 -7.90 -2.55 -58.23
C MET A 652 -9.17 -2.64 -59.05
N ARG A 653 -10.27 -2.15 -58.45
CA ARG A 653 -11.58 -2.01 -59.09
C ARG A 653 -12.07 -0.58 -58.91
N PHE A 654 -12.80 -0.07 -59.90
CA PHE A 654 -13.35 1.27 -59.81
C PHE A 654 -14.73 1.35 -60.44
N SER A 655 -15.49 2.39 -60.09
CA SER A 655 -16.83 2.65 -60.60
C SER A 655 -16.83 3.97 -61.34
N VAL A 656 -17.51 4.02 -62.47
CA VAL A 656 -17.69 5.22 -63.31
C VAL A 656 -19.16 5.64 -63.38
N PRO A 657 -19.49 6.91 -63.63
CA PRO A 657 -20.85 7.33 -63.83
C PRO A 657 -21.43 6.63 -65.08
N SER A 658 -22.67 6.12 -64.98
CA SER A 658 -23.38 5.51 -66.10
C SER A 658 -23.58 6.49 -67.23
N PHE A 659 -23.57 5.99 -68.44
CA PHE A 659 -24.01 6.77 -69.64
C PHE A 659 -25.51 7.09 -69.61
N GLU A 660 -26.31 6.23 -68.90
CA GLU A 660 -27.74 6.37 -68.67
C GLU A 660 -28.04 7.23 -67.48
N MET A 661 -28.93 8.20 -67.64
CA MET A 661 -29.44 9.00 -66.53
C MET A 661 -30.54 8.20 -65.74
N ALA A 662 -30.53 8.24 -64.46
CA ALA A 662 -31.62 7.78 -63.62
C ALA A 662 -32.83 8.75 -63.72
N SER A 663 -33.99 8.32 -63.27
CA SER A 663 -35.22 9.13 -63.31
C SER A 663 -35.17 10.42 -62.49
N ASP A 664 -34.22 10.53 -61.56
CA ASP A 664 -33.94 11.70 -60.69
C ASP A 664 -32.90 12.67 -61.30
N GLY A 665 -32.46 12.39 -62.53
CA GLY A 665 -31.45 13.21 -63.22
C GLY A 665 -30.01 12.93 -62.78
N THR A 666 -29.76 11.96 -61.93
CA THR A 666 -28.41 11.54 -61.53
C THR A 666 -27.86 10.48 -62.49
N ARG A 667 -26.52 10.38 -62.55
CA ARG A 667 -25.83 9.27 -63.22
C ARG A 667 -25.39 8.25 -62.20
N PRO A 668 -26.06 7.06 -62.11
CA PRO A 668 -25.67 6.04 -61.15
C PRO A 668 -24.26 5.52 -61.44
N LEU A 669 -23.50 5.21 -60.40
CA LEU A 669 -22.18 4.61 -60.50
C LEU A 669 -22.30 3.16 -60.96
N VAL A 670 -21.64 2.82 -62.05
CA VAL A 670 -21.56 1.45 -62.58
C VAL A 670 -20.12 0.94 -62.44
N ARG A 671 -20.01 -0.25 -61.90
CA ARG A 671 -18.71 -0.90 -61.70
C ARG A 671 -18.11 -1.31 -63.07
N VAL A 672 -16.87 -0.93 -63.27
CA VAL A 672 -16.10 -1.40 -64.43
C VAL A 672 -15.81 -2.91 -64.25
N ARG A 673 -16.10 -3.70 -65.29
CA ARG A 673 -16.00 -5.18 -65.24
C ARG A 673 -14.55 -5.66 -65.18
N ASN A 674 -13.64 -4.95 -65.80
CA ASN A 674 -12.22 -5.30 -65.84
C ASN A 674 -11.52 -4.90 -64.53
N THR A 675 -10.64 -5.76 -64.08
CA THR A 675 -9.81 -5.53 -62.89
C THR A 675 -8.42 -5.15 -63.38
N ILE A 676 -7.85 -4.11 -62.78
CA ILE A 676 -6.45 -3.74 -62.99
C ILE A 676 -5.65 -4.49 -61.94
N GLU A 677 -4.58 -5.14 -62.37
CA GLU A 677 -3.76 -6.00 -61.52
C GLU A 677 -2.25 -5.63 -61.63
N ASP A 678 -1.43 -6.17 -60.71
CA ASP A 678 0.02 -5.94 -60.64
C ASP A 678 0.39 -4.45 -60.52
N ILE A 679 -0.24 -3.76 -59.58
CA ILE A 679 -0.11 -2.30 -59.41
C ILE A 679 0.69 -2.01 -58.14
N SER A 680 1.44 -0.91 -58.15
CA SER A 680 1.93 -0.24 -56.96
C SER A 680 1.67 1.25 -57.05
N GLY A 681 1.51 1.94 -55.94
CA GLY A 681 1.24 3.36 -55.98
C GLY A 681 1.01 4.00 -54.61
N GLU A 682 0.51 5.22 -54.68
CA GLU A 682 0.15 6.02 -53.52
C GLU A 682 -1.32 6.41 -53.60
N LEU A 683 -2.01 6.31 -52.45
CA LEU A 683 -3.40 6.77 -52.31
C LEU A 683 -3.45 7.95 -51.36
N TRP A 684 -3.77 9.10 -51.84
CA TRP A 684 -3.94 10.32 -51.07
C TRP A 684 -5.42 10.47 -50.69
N ILE A 685 -5.70 10.53 -49.41
CA ILE A 685 -7.08 10.51 -48.90
C ILE A 685 -7.70 11.87 -48.96
N ASP A 686 -6.97 12.90 -48.50
CA ASP A 686 -7.34 14.32 -48.52
C ASP A 686 -6.06 15.15 -48.31
N TYR A 687 -6.15 16.45 -48.26
CA TYR A 687 -5.02 17.29 -47.86
C TYR A 687 -4.58 16.96 -46.42
N PRO A 688 -3.27 17.01 -46.14
CA PRO A 688 -2.73 16.74 -44.81
C PRO A 688 -3.31 17.62 -43.68
N THR A 689 -3.77 18.83 -44.05
CA THR A 689 -4.38 19.82 -43.13
C THR A 689 -5.90 19.85 -43.22
N ASN A 690 -6.52 18.83 -43.84
CA ASN A 690 -7.96 18.70 -44.02
C ASN A 690 -8.43 17.26 -43.76
N LYS A 691 -7.86 16.60 -42.71
CA LYS A 691 -8.22 15.23 -42.36
C LYS A 691 -9.70 15.08 -42.03
N SER A 692 -10.33 16.13 -41.50
CA SER A 692 -11.76 16.22 -41.25
C SER A 692 -12.60 16.26 -42.52
N SER A 693 -11.99 16.56 -43.67
CA SER A 693 -12.65 16.83 -44.97
C SER A 693 -13.70 17.98 -44.87
N TYR A 694 -13.44 18.95 -43.98
CA TYR A 694 -14.31 20.13 -43.84
C TYR A 694 -14.32 20.99 -45.11
N LEU A 695 -13.12 21.25 -45.64
CA LEU A 695 -12.98 21.87 -46.95
C LEU A 695 -13.29 20.81 -48.00
N ARG A 696 -14.05 21.20 -49.00
CA ARG A 696 -14.43 20.29 -50.08
C ARG A 696 -13.40 20.31 -51.18
N TYR A 697 -12.68 19.22 -51.32
CA TYR A 697 -11.76 18.95 -52.42
C TYR A 697 -12.30 17.72 -53.17
N PRO A 698 -13.15 17.94 -54.18
CA PRO A 698 -13.88 16.85 -54.84
C PRO A 698 -12.99 15.90 -55.65
N GLU A 699 -11.75 16.30 -55.94
CA GLU A 699 -10.73 15.45 -56.57
C GLU A 699 -10.25 14.30 -55.68
N TYR A 700 -10.32 14.44 -54.36
CA TYR A 700 -9.91 13.37 -53.45
C TYR A 700 -10.99 12.30 -53.26
N PRO A 701 -10.61 11.03 -53.01
CA PRO A 701 -9.23 10.52 -52.91
C PRO A 701 -8.56 10.42 -54.27
N ILE A 702 -7.23 10.60 -54.31
CA ILE A 702 -6.40 10.53 -55.51
C ILE A 702 -5.47 9.32 -55.42
N PHE A 703 -5.50 8.46 -56.45
CA PHE A 703 -4.56 7.35 -56.59
C PHE A 703 -3.54 7.64 -57.68
N LYS A 704 -2.26 7.52 -57.38
CA LYS A 704 -1.14 7.69 -58.30
C LYS A 704 -0.37 6.37 -58.42
N SER A 705 -0.45 5.74 -59.58
CA SER A 705 0.32 4.53 -59.88
C SER A 705 1.81 4.85 -60.00
N ALA A 706 2.66 4.07 -59.33
CA ALA A 706 4.12 4.18 -59.38
C ALA A 706 4.76 3.32 -60.47
N ALA A 707 4.05 2.32 -60.95
CA ALA A 707 4.53 1.35 -61.94
C ALA A 707 3.44 1.06 -62.99
N PRO A 708 3.81 0.56 -64.19
CA PRO A 708 2.84 0.07 -65.14
C PRO A 708 1.97 -1.05 -64.55
N ALA A 709 0.67 -0.95 -64.82
CA ALA A 709 -0.34 -1.91 -64.41
C ALA A 709 -0.78 -2.83 -65.55
N LYS A 710 -1.50 -3.90 -65.24
CA LYS A 710 -1.98 -4.86 -66.23
C LYS A 710 -3.46 -5.13 -66.12
N ILE A 711 -4.10 -5.30 -67.30
CA ILE A 711 -5.46 -5.88 -67.39
C ILE A 711 -5.32 -7.22 -68.11
N TYR A 712 -5.69 -8.29 -67.41
CA TYR A 712 -5.69 -9.65 -67.93
C TYR A 712 -7.07 -10.03 -68.45
N TYR A 713 -7.09 -10.79 -69.55
CA TYR A 713 -8.31 -11.31 -70.17
C TYR A 713 -8.45 -12.84 -70.03
N ASP A 714 -7.70 -13.42 -69.13
CA ASP A 714 -7.67 -14.87 -68.83
C ASP A 714 -9.02 -15.45 -68.44
N LYS A 715 -9.95 -14.64 -67.96
CA LYS A 715 -11.32 -15.01 -67.59
C LYS A 715 -12.36 -14.75 -68.65
N ALA A 716 -11.95 -14.11 -69.76
CA ALA A 716 -12.82 -13.83 -70.89
C ALA A 716 -13.01 -15.07 -71.75
N TYR A 717 -14.20 -15.23 -72.36
CA TYR A 717 -14.54 -16.31 -73.26
C TYR A 717 -14.18 -17.71 -72.82
N GLY A 718 -14.38 -17.99 -71.52
CA GLY A 718 -14.13 -19.33 -70.97
C GLY A 718 -12.66 -19.70 -70.74
N GLY A 719 -11.77 -18.69 -70.68
CA GLY A 719 -10.35 -18.91 -70.39
C GLY A 719 -9.49 -19.25 -71.60
N VAL A 720 -9.94 -18.82 -72.78
CA VAL A 720 -9.20 -19.07 -74.03
C VAL A 720 -7.87 -18.30 -74.05
N TYR A 721 -7.79 -17.17 -73.40
CA TYR A 721 -6.59 -16.34 -73.35
C TYR A 721 -5.67 -16.70 -72.19
N ASN A 722 -4.39 -16.83 -72.44
CA ASN A 722 -3.40 -17.09 -71.44
C ASN A 722 -2.88 -15.80 -70.84
N ARG A 723 -2.83 -15.72 -69.50
CA ARG A 723 -2.37 -14.58 -68.74
C ARG A 723 -0.95 -14.11 -69.11
N SER A 724 -0.08 -15.02 -69.53
CA SER A 724 1.29 -14.70 -69.95
C SER A 724 1.40 -14.06 -71.31
N ASN A 725 0.38 -14.27 -72.20
CA ASN A 725 0.48 -13.90 -73.59
C ASN A 725 -0.53 -12.82 -74.05
N PHE A 726 -1.58 -12.67 -73.21
CA PHE A 726 -2.65 -11.72 -73.58
C PHE A 726 -3.08 -10.84 -72.45
N TYR A 727 -2.53 -9.64 -72.40
CA TYR A 727 -2.82 -8.65 -71.36
C TYR A 727 -2.60 -7.25 -71.97
N VAL A 728 -3.21 -6.22 -71.39
CA VAL A 728 -2.96 -4.83 -71.67
C VAL A 728 -2.05 -4.22 -70.62
N ASN A 729 -0.96 -3.59 -71.07
CA ASN A 729 -0.14 -2.75 -70.21
C ASN A 729 -0.75 -1.37 -70.10
N ILE A 730 -0.82 -0.83 -68.95
CA ILE A 730 -1.23 0.53 -68.66
C ILE A 730 0.00 1.24 -68.10
N ASP A 731 0.42 2.33 -68.74
CA ASP A 731 1.50 3.17 -68.20
C ASP A 731 1.11 3.75 -66.84
N PRO A 732 2.05 4.21 -66.04
CA PRO A 732 1.74 4.88 -64.78
C PRO A 732 0.70 5.99 -64.99
N PHE A 733 -0.32 5.98 -64.11
CA PHE A 733 -1.48 6.85 -64.24
C PHE A 733 -1.85 7.48 -62.89
N THR A 734 -2.62 8.55 -62.99
CA THR A 734 -3.27 9.18 -61.84
C THR A 734 -4.77 9.14 -62.06
N LEU A 735 -5.49 8.68 -61.03
CA LEU A 735 -6.95 8.66 -60.97
C LEU A 735 -7.41 9.52 -59.79
N ASP A 736 -8.38 10.39 -60.05
CA ASP A 736 -9.04 11.15 -58.99
C ASP A 736 -10.54 10.82 -58.91
N SER A 737 -11.23 11.39 -57.95
CA SER A 737 -12.67 11.15 -57.77
C SER A 737 -13.56 11.92 -58.75
N LEU A 738 -13.04 12.90 -59.48
CA LEU A 738 -13.78 13.68 -60.45
C LEU A 738 -13.83 13.00 -61.82
N ASP A 739 -12.67 12.50 -62.23
CA ASP A 739 -12.49 11.93 -63.55
C ASP A 739 -11.65 10.65 -63.43
N PRO A 740 -12.30 9.53 -63.16
CA PRO A 740 -11.66 8.23 -62.97
C PRO A 740 -11.20 7.61 -64.29
#